data_01a58db7ab113c18a95e51f0fb9813e7
#
_entry.id   01a58db7ab113c18a95e51f0fb9813e7
#
_cell.length_a   1.000
_cell.length_b   1.000
_cell.length_c   1.000
_cell.angle_alpha   90.00
_cell.angle_beta   90.00
_cell.angle_gamma   90.00
#
_symmetry.space_group_name_H-M   'P 1'
#
loop_
_entity.id
_entity.type
_entity.pdbx_description
1 polymer ?
#
loop_
_entity_poly.entity_id
_entity_poly.type
_entity_poly.pdbx_seq_one_letter_code
_entity_poly.pdbx_strand_id
1 'polypeptide(L)'
;IFDSIIVVTNRVVLDSQLQDTINSFEHQHGLVEAIDDKKNSHTLAQAINDKKRIIICTIQKFLFAKKDMETFRGRKFAIIIDEAHQGQNGESAKSLRRSLIDVGIAAKEYAAEAGVSEDEVDLTDDYINEIIGQGRHENQSFFAFTATPKGKTIENFGTEIGTNADGEPIKAPFHVYSMRQAIEEHYILDVLANYTTIKEAFKLIRVSEDNPELIEGQTARALFKYYKKHGYTIAQKTEMIMANFLDNCRYQIDRKGKAMIVADSRANAVRYYLAVKRYIEAHPDECAGCDAMIAFSGEVTLEDYPSDKPFTEATMNLDEKGRYITTDKKFRQAFHSSQYNILVVANKYQTGFDEPLLHTMYVDKKLRDVTAVQTLSRLNRTHPGKSSTFVLDFENTEEDIRDAFLPYYETTILEGSTDLNKVYDLRNKIRDYMLYNYDDVDAFNKFMAAQGDKKQDAVALGKLASLFRPVIARYQDLGEEDRYTARDYVRKFNGAYSYITQLVRLHDKDLFNEYQYTLHLARLLPNPNENEFVDIEDKIKLEYASLNETFKGAIVLDEKPTILTPTKGLAPKIPNKKTDTLQSIIDKVNERFNGNFTDSDRVIIEGIYQMFMKDSDVKKFKKYAKDNSTEMFVQSLFPDKFKDIVTQCFLDNNDSFAKLFNDPDFYNKVQESMAAELYKALRKD
;
A
#
# COMPACT_ATOMS: atom_id res chain seq x y z
N ILE A 1 26.09 -9.16 -29.29
CA ILE A 1 26.52 -8.20 -28.28
C ILE A 1 26.36 -8.82 -26.88
N PHE A 2 25.21 -9.47 -26.58
CA PHE A 2 24.94 -10.16 -25.32
C PHE A 2 24.74 -11.65 -25.55
N ASP A 3 25.23 -12.49 -24.62
CA ASP A 3 25.05 -13.94 -24.68
C ASP A 3 23.64 -14.34 -24.23
N SER A 4 23.12 -13.66 -23.20
CA SER A 4 21.76 -13.85 -22.72
C SER A 4 21.14 -12.52 -22.31
N ILE A 5 19.82 -12.39 -22.53
CA ILE A 5 18.99 -11.28 -22.08
C ILE A 5 18.10 -11.81 -20.96
N ILE A 6 18.20 -11.22 -19.79
CA ILE A 6 17.45 -11.63 -18.62
C ILE A 6 16.41 -10.54 -18.29
N VAL A 7 15.14 -10.90 -18.43
CA VAL A 7 14.03 -10.02 -18.10
C VAL A 7 13.55 -10.33 -16.69
N VAL A 8 13.67 -9.36 -15.81
CA VAL A 8 13.42 -9.50 -14.38
C VAL A 8 12.17 -8.72 -13.99
N THR A 9 11.22 -9.42 -13.40
CA THR A 9 9.99 -8.86 -12.87
C THR A 9 9.96 -8.96 -11.34
N ASN A 10 9.15 -8.12 -10.70
CA ASN A 10 8.98 -8.14 -9.24
C ASN A 10 7.78 -8.96 -8.78
N ARG A 11 6.86 -9.31 -9.69
CA ARG A 11 5.60 -9.97 -9.38
C ARG A 11 5.28 -11.07 -10.36
N VAL A 12 4.86 -12.20 -9.84
CA VAL A 12 4.42 -13.38 -10.60
C VAL A 12 3.33 -13.08 -11.62
N VAL A 13 2.40 -12.18 -11.29
CA VAL A 13 1.28 -11.81 -12.17
C VAL A 13 1.76 -11.01 -13.39
N LEU A 14 2.70 -10.08 -13.20
CA LEU A 14 3.32 -9.32 -14.30
C LEU A 14 4.19 -10.23 -15.17
N ASP A 15 4.82 -11.22 -14.53
CA ASP A 15 5.64 -12.22 -15.19
C ASP A 15 4.84 -12.96 -16.28
N SER A 16 3.60 -13.40 -16.01
CA SER A 16 2.77 -14.10 -16.98
C SER A 16 2.35 -13.24 -18.19
N GLN A 17 1.98 -11.97 -17.97
CA GLN A 17 1.60 -11.05 -19.04
C GLN A 17 2.80 -10.70 -19.94
N LEU A 18 3.93 -10.44 -19.32
CA LEU A 18 5.17 -10.14 -20.04
C LEU A 18 5.65 -11.36 -20.82
N GLN A 19 5.53 -12.56 -20.26
CA GLN A 19 5.81 -13.83 -20.93
C GLN A 19 4.92 -14.02 -22.16
N ASP A 20 3.60 -13.80 -22.04
CA ASP A 20 2.66 -13.91 -23.15
C ASP A 20 3.02 -12.90 -24.26
N THR A 21 3.39 -11.68 -23.91
CA THR A 21 3.80 -10.64 -24.86
C THR A 21 5.10 -11.01 -25.57
N ILE A 22 6.14 -11.40 -24.83
CA ILE A 22 7.44 -11.77 -25.43
C ILE A 22 7.30 -13.03 -26.29
N ASN A 23 6.54 -14.02 -25.83
CA ASN A 23 6.28 -15.23 -26.60
C ASN A 23 5.52 -14.94 -27.91
N SER A 24 4.68 -13.90 -27.94
CA SER A 24 3.97 -13.50 -29.17
C SER A 24 4.92 -12.97 -30.27
N PHE A 25 6.12 -12.52 -29.91
CA PHE A 25 7.16 -12.09 -30.84
C PHE A 25 8.17 -13.20 -31.19
N GLU A 26 8.03 -14.40 -30.60
CA GLU A 26 8.95 -15.51 -30.85
C GLU A 26 8.70 -16.13 -32.21
N HIS A 27 9.60 -15.88 -33.17
CA HIS A 27 9.57 -16.50 -34.51
C HIS A 27 10.34 -17.82 -34.57
N GLN A 28 11.13 -18.16 -33.55
CA GLN A 28 11.92 -19.39 -33.45
C GLN A 28 11.67 -20.05 -32.08
N HIS A 29 11.09 -21.23 -32.08
CA HIS A 29 10.83 -21.99 -30.86
C HIS A 29 12.10 -22.26 -30.05
N GLY A 30 12.04 -22.01 -28.74
CA GLY A 30 13.11 -22.32 -27.81
C GLY A 30 14.12 -21.20 -27.54
N LEU A 31 13.91 -20.01 -28.08
CA LEU A 31 14.72 -18.82 -27.76
C LEU A 31 14.40 -18.25 -26.37
N VAL A 32 13.13 -18.35 -25.96
CA VAL A 32 12.61 -17.81 -24.68
C VAL A 32 12.43 -18.93 -23.68
N GLU A 33 12.97 -18.75 -22.48
CA GLU A 33 12.75 -19.63 -21.32
C GLU A 33 12.06 -18.84 -20.22
N ALA A 34 10.79 -19.11 -20.00
CA ALA A 34 10.02 -18.52 -18.92
C ALA A 34 10.12 -19.37 -17.67
N ILE A 35 10.58 -18.79 -16.57
CA ILE A 35 10.72 -19.44 -15.26
C ILE A 35 9.53 -19.04 -14.38
N ASP A 36 8.39 -19.67 -14.62
CA ASP A 36 7.15 -19.46 -13.88
C ASP A 36 7.17 -20.04 -12.44
N ASP A 37 6.05 -19.96 -11.73
CA ASP A 37 5.95 -20.46 -10.34
C ASP A 37 6.12 -21.96 -10.18
N LYS A 38 5.90 -22.72 -11.25
CA LYS A 38 6.06 -24.17 -11.24
C LYS A 38 7.52 -24.59 -11.39
N LYS A 39 8.36 -23.69 -11.90
CA LYS A 39 9.79 -23.87 -12.10
C LYS A 39 10.57 -23.25 -10.94
N ASN A 40 11.54 -23.98 -10.44
CA ASN A 40 12.34 -23.55 -9.29
C ASN A 40 13.62 -22.78 -9.72
N SER A 41 14.43 -22.38 -8.74
CA SER A 41 15.71 -21.70 -8.96
C SER A 41 16.74 -22.56 -9.71
N HIS A 42 16.68 -23.89 -9.58
CA HIS A 42 17.54 -24.80 -10.34
C HIS A 42 17.26 -24.70 -11.84
N THR A 43 16.00 -24.59 -12.25
CA THR A 43 15.64 -24.37 -13.66
C THR A 43 16.19 -23.04 -14.19
N LEU A 44 16.19 -21.97 -13.36
CA LEU A 44 16.81 -20.70 -13.73
C LEU A 44 18.32 -20.86 -13.95
N ALA A 45 19.03 -21.50 -13.01
CA ALA A 45 20.45 -21.76 -13.15
C ALA A 45 20.76 -22.57 -14.42
N GLN A 46 20.00 -23.62 -14.69
CA GLN A 46 20.15 -24.43 -15.90
C GLN A 46 19.92 -23.61 -17.18
N ALA A 47 18.88 -22.79 -17.24
CA ALA A 47 18.61 -21.95 -18.41
C ALA A 47 19.76 -20.96 -18.69
N ILE A 48 20.39 -20.41 -17.64
CA ILE A 48 21.55 -19.54 -17.76
C ILE A 48 22.78 -20.36 -18.21
N ASN A 49 23.04 -21.52 -17.62
CA ASN A 49 24.16 -22.40 -17.98
C ASN A 49 24.05 -22.86 -19.44
N ASP A 50 22.84 -23.23 -19.89
CA ASP A 50 22.51 -23.66 -21.27
C ASP A 50 22.53 -22.51 -22.29
N LYS A 51 22.88 -21.30 -21.89
CA LYS A 51 22.95 -20.10 -22.74
C LYS A 51 21.64 -19.77 -23.48
N LYS A 52 20.51 -19.95 -22.81
CA LYS A 52 19.22 -19.50 -23.36
C LYS A 52 19.29 -17.99 -23.68
N ARG A 53 18.76 -17.61 -24.85
CA ARG A 53 18.89 -16.23 -25.37
C ARG A 53 18.08 -15.22 -24.55
N ILE A 54 16.86 -15.57 -24.21
CA ILE A 54 15.95 -14.73 -23.42
C ILE A 54 15.43 -15.56 -22.26
N ILE A 55 15.62 -15.04 -21.04
CA ILE A 55 15.17 -15.70 -19.81
C ILE A 55 14.26 -14.71 -19.08
N ILE A 56 13.04 -15.12 -18.75
CA ILE A 56 12.09 -14.31 -18.02
C ILE A 56 11.88 -14.91 -16.65
N CYS A 57 12.07 -14.16 -15.57
CA CYS A 57 11.94 -14.65 -14.21
C CYS A 57 11.67 -13.53 -13.20
N THR A 58 11.24 -13.93 -11.99
CA THR A 58 11.15 -13.03 -10.85
C THR A 58 12.50 -12.85 -10.16
N ILE A 59 12.77 -11.66 -9.62
CA ILE A 59 14.05 -11.34 -8.97
C ILE A 59 14.36 -12.25 -7.77
N GLN A 60 13.33 -12.73 -7.06
CA GLN A 60 13.48 -13.57 -5.88
C GLN A 60 14.13 -14.93 -6.20
N LYS A 61 14.02 -15.43 -7.43
CA LYS A 61 14.61 -16.71 -7.83
C LYS A 61 16.13 -16.70 -7.82
N PHE A 62 16.74 -15.53 -7.99
CA PHE A 62 18.21 -15.38 -7.90
C PHE A 62 18.78 -15.63 -6.50
N LEU A 63 17.99 -15.44 -5.44
CA LEU A 63 18.43 -15.75 -4.07
C LEU A 63 18.89 -17.23 -3.91
N PHE A 64 18.27 -18.11 -4.66
CA PHE A 64 18.47 -19.56 -4.53
C PHE A 64 19.18 -20.18 -5.73
N ALA A 65 19.22 -19.50 -6.87
CA ALA A 65 19.82 -20.03 -8.10
C ALA A 65 21.36 -20.08 -8.04
N LYS A 66 21.99 -19.19 -7.25
CA LYS A 66 23.45 -19.01 -7.18
C LYS A 66 24.20 -20.33 -6.93
N LYS A 67 23.65 -21.23 -6.11
CA LYS A 67 24.33 -22.52 -5.77
C LYS A 67 24.50 -23.47 -6.95
N ASP A 68 23.61 -23.36 -7.94
CA ASP A 68 23.55 -24.25 -9.11
C ASP A 68 24.11 -23.57 -10.38
N MET A 69 24.59 -22.33 -10.26
CA MET A 69 25.15 -21.58 -11.39
C MET A 69 26.64 -21.85 -11.54
N GLU A 70 27.04 -22.01 -12.81
CA GLU A 70 28.45 -22.11 -13.15
C GLU A 70 29.17 -20.77 -13.02
N THR A 71 30.49 -20.80 -12.87
CA THR A 71 31.33 -19.58 -12.92
C THR A 71 31.40 -19.07 -14.36
N PHE A 72 30.91 -17.86 -14.62
CA PHE A 72 30.95 -17.29 -15.96
C PHE A 72 32.30 -16.61 -16.25
N ARG A 73 32.84 -16.90 -17.43
CA ARG A 73 34.01 -16.20 -17.97
C ARG A 73 33.72 -15.75 -19.39
N GLY A 74 33.97 -14.48 -19.69
CA GLY A 74 33.79 -13.88 -21.01
C GLY A 74 32.33 -13.76 -21.48
N ARG A 75 31.32 -14.02 -20.62
CA ARG A 75 29.90 -13.91 -20.96
C ARG A 75 29.36 -12.53 -20.63
N LYS A 76 28.53 -11.98 -21.54
CA LYS A 76 27.90 -10.67 -21.41
C LYS A 76 26.38 -10.81 -21.27
N PHE A 77 25.84 -10.15 -20.28
CA PHE A 77 24.42 -10.19 -19.92
C PHE A 77 23.76 -8.82 -20.11
N ALA A 78 22.60 -8.79 -20.77
CA ALA A 78 21.67 -7.68 -20.69
C ALA A 78 20.59 -8.00 -19.65
N ILE A 79 20.42 -7.13 -18.66
CA ILE A 79 19.44 -7.30 -17.59
C ILE A 79 18.37 -6.21 -17.76
N ILE A 80 17.17 -6.62 -18.15
CA ILE A 80 16.00 -5.74 -18.30
C ILE A 80 15.17 -5.86 -17.04
N ILE A 81 14.98 -4.74 -16.33
CA ILE A 81 14.24 -4.71 -15.06
C ILE A 81 12.96 -3.92 -15.28
N ASP A 82 11.83 -4.61 -15.13
CA ASP A 82 10.52 -3.97 -15.10
C ASP A 82 10.18 -3.50 -13.70
N GLU A 83 9.44 -2.38 -13.59
CA GLU A 83 9.11 -1.71 -12.33
C GLU A 83 10.34 -1.47 -11.44
N ALA A 84 11.42 -0.93 -12.03
CA ALA A 84 12.72 -0.78 -11.38
C ALA A 84 12.73 0.05 -10.08
N HIS A 85 11.66 0.79 -9.78
CA HIS A 85 11.47 1.49 -8.50
C HIS A 85 11.16 0.53 -7.34
N GLN A 86 10.83 -0.76 -7.61
CA GLN A 86 10.53 -1.79 -6.64
C GLN A 86 11.67 -2.81 -6.55
N GLY A 87 12.00 -3.27 -5.32
CA GLY A 87 12.86 -4.44 -5.12
C GLY A 87 14.34 -4.30 -5.47
N GLN A 88 14.80 -3.11 -5.90
CA GLN A 88 16.21 -2.88 -6.23
C GLN A 88 17.10 -2.64 -4.99
N ASN A 89 16.50 -2.59 -3.81
CA ASN A 89 17.21 -2.39 -2.55
C ASN A 89 17.08 -3.67 -1.72
N GLY A 90 18.13 -4.44 -1.59
CA GLY A 90 18.14 -5.62 -0.73
C GLY A 90 18.84 -6.83 -1.32
N GLU A 91 18.78 -7.95 -0.60
CA GLU A 91 19.50 -9.20 -0.91
C GLU A 91 19.15 -9.77 -2.30
N SER A 92 17.92 -9.61 -2.79
CA SER A 92 17.53 -10.12 -4.12
C SER A 92 18.26 -9.39 -5.25
N ALA A 93 18.41 -8.07 -5.16
CA ALA A 93 19.14 -7.27 -6.15
C ALA A 93 20.64 -7.55 -6.10
N LYS A 94 21.21 -7.71 -4.90
CA LYS A 94 22.59 -8.15 -4.72
C LYS A 94 22.79 -9.54 -5.33
N SER A 95 21.90 -10.49 -5.04
CA SER A 95 22.00 -11.86 -5.56
C SER A 95 21.93 -11.90 -7.08
N LEU A 96 21.05 -11.11 -7.70
CA LEU A 96 20.99 -10.99 -9.16
C LEU A 96 22.34 -10.53 -9.73
N ARG A 97 22.91 -9.43 -9.23
CA ARG A 97 24.19 -8.90 -9.71
C ARG A 97 25.30 -9.92 -9.52
N ARG A 98 25.46 -10.45 -8.32
CA ARG A 98 26.52 -11.42 -7.97
C ARG A 98 26.43 -12.73 -8.76
N SER A 99 25.24 -13.18 -9.09
CA SER A 99 25.04 -14.43 -9.83
C SER A 99 25.49 -14.36 -11.30
N LEU A 100 25.65 -13.16 -11.85
CA LEU A 100 25.94 -12.93 -13.26
C LEU A 100 27.31 -12.27 -13.51
N ILE A 101 28.14 -12.12 -12.49
CA ILE A 101 29.48 -11.53 -12.66
C ILE A 101 30.43 -12.47 -13.40
N ASP A 102 31.34 -11.87 -14.17
CA ASP A 102 32.55 -12.56 -14.61
C ASP A 102 33.57 -12.51 -13.46
N VAL A 103 33.68 -13.62 -12.73
CA VAL A 103 34.54 -13.71 -11.56
C VAL A 103 36.00 -13.44 -11.88
N GLY A 104 36.47 -13.78 -13.11
CA GLY A 104 37.83 -13.50 -13.52
C GLY A 104 38.11 -12.01 -13.70
N ILE A 105 37.18 -11.25 -14.35
CA ILE A 105 37.28 -9.80 -14.49
C ILE A 105 37.16 -9.14 -13.11
N ALA A 106 36.16 -9.51 -12.32
CA ALA A 106 35.92 -8.92 -11.01
C ALA A 106 37.05 -9.18 -10.00
N ALA A 107 37.72 -10.34 -10.06
CA ALA A 107 38.90 -10.64 -9.26
C ALA A 107 40.11 -9.77 -9.67
N LYS A 108 40.30 -9.52 -10.98
CA LYS A 108 41.35 -8.59 -11.49
C LYS A 108 41.13 -7.17 -11.02
N GLU A 109 39.88 -6.68 -11.13
CA GLU A 109 39.52 -5.35 -10.66
C GLU A 109 39.76 -5.23 -9.14
N TYR A 110 39.34 -6.23 -8.36
CA TYR A 110 39.60 -6.28 -6.92
C TYR A 110 41.11 -6.27 -6.61
N ALA A 111 41.90 -7.09 -7.29
CA ALA A 111 43.34 -7.17 -7.09
C ALA A 111 44.01 -5.81 -7.35
N ALA A 112 43.62 -5.13 -8.44
CA ALA A 112 44.10 -3.80 -8.78
C ALA A 112 43.74 -2.75 -7.73
N GLU A 113 42.52 -2.76 -7.24
CA GLU A 113 42.04 -1.82 -6.20
C GLU A 113 42.68 -2.09 -4.83
N ALA A 114 42.89 -3.37 -4.47
CA ALA A 114 43.47 -3.78 -3.20
C ALA A 114 45.01 -3.73 -3.20
N GLY A 115 45.65 -3.55 -4.38
CA GLY A 115 47.09 -3.54 -4.52
C GLY A 115 47.76 -4.91 -4.29
N VAL A 116 47.03 -6.02 -4.59
CA VAL A 116 47.53 -7.39 -4.51
C VAL A 116 47.60 -8.03 -5.88
N SER A 117 48.33 -9.19 -6.02
CA SER A 117 48.32 -9.92 -7.28
C SER A 117 47.04 -10.73 -7.47
N GLU A 118 46.66 -11.04 -8.72
CA GLU A 118 45.46 -11.85 -9.02
C GLU A 118 45.52 -13.24 -8.34
N ASP A 119 46.70 -13.84 -8.22
CA ASP A 119 46.93 -15.14 -7.62
C ASP A 119 46.77 -15.17 -6.10
N GLU A 120 46.77 -13.98 -5.46
CA GLU A 120 46.56 -13.81 -4.02
C GLU A 120 45.09 -13.62 -3.65
N VAL A 121 44.19 -13.51 -4.64
CA VAL A 121 42.76 -13.33 -4.41
C VAL A 121 42.13 -14.70 -4.06
N ASP A 122 41.84 -14.91 -2.77
CA ASP A 122 41.15 -16.11 -2.30
C ASP A 122 39.63 -16.02 -2.50
N LEU A 123 39.14 -16.59 -3.59
CA LEU A 123 37.71 -16.64 -3.92
C LEU A 123 36.89 -17.53 -2.99
N THR A 124 37.50 -18.22 -2.03
CA THR A 124 36.77 -18.96 -1.01
C THR A 124 36.47 -18.15 0.24
N ASP A 125 37.14 -17.00 0.41
CA ASP A 125 36.85 -16.06 1.50
C ASP A 125 35.52 -15.30 1.24
N ASP A 126 34.59 -15.41 2.19
CA ASP A 126 33.25 -14.78 2.11
C ASP A 126 33.32 -13.26 1.96
N TYR A 127 34.30 -12.61 2.59
CA TYR A 127 34.51 -11.17 2.47
C TYR A 127 34.99 -10.77 1.07
N ILE A 128 35.96 -11.50 0.53
CA ILE A 128 36.47 -11.27 -0.84
C ILE A 128 35.33 -11.47 -1.85
N ASN A 129 34.56 -12.54 -1.70
CA ASN A 129 33.38 -12.78 -2.52
C ASN A 129 32.32 -11.67 -2.41
N GLU A 130 32.14 -11.10 -1.20
CA GLU A 130 31.22 -9.94 -1.03
C GLU A 130 31.71 -8.74 -1.79
N ILE A 131 32.99 -8.36 -1.63
CA ILE A 131 33.60 -7.19 -2.28
C ILE A 131 33.61 -7.33 -3.81
N ILE A 132 33.99 -8.47 -4.33
CA ILE A 132 33.97 -8.77 -5.78
C ILE A 132 32.52 -8.61 -6.32
N GLY A 133 31.52 -8.96 -5.54
CA GLY A 133 30.10 -8.81 -5.92
C GLY A 133 29.53 -7.40 -5.84
N GLN A 134 30.28 -6.42 -5.33
CA GLN A 134 29.85 -5.03 -5.17
C GLN A 134 30.16 -4.19 -6.41
N GLY A 135 29.45 -3.04 -6.53
CA GLY A 135 29.66 -2.09 -7.60
C GLY A 135 29.06 -2.50 -8.94
N ARG A 136 29.61 -1.94 -10.01
CA ARG A 136 29.20 -2.20 -11.40
C ARG A 136 30.22 -3.12 -12.07
N HIS A 137 29.73 -4.01 -12.95
CA HIS A 137 30.58 -4.96 -13.66
C HIS A 137 30.46 -4.79 -15.16
N GLU A 138 31.57 -4.83 -15.88
CA GLU A 138 31.64 -4.61 -17.33
C GLU A 138 30.86 -5.65 -18.14
N ASN A 139 30.69 -6.87 -17.61
CA ASN A 139 29.95 -7.91 -18.29
C ASN A 139 28.42 -7.82 -18.11
N GLN A 140 27.91 -6.84 -17.39
CA GLN A 140 26.50 -6.63 -17.11
C GLN A 140 26.03 -5.26 -17.57
N SER A 141 24.99 -5.23 -18.41
CA SER A 141 24.31 -4.00 -18.81
C SER A 141 22.88 -4.01 -18.30
N PHE A 142 22.51 -2.99 -17.52
CA PHE A 142 21.19 -2.87 -16.91
C PHE A 142 20.31 -1.88 -17.66
N PHE A 143 19.11 -2.31 -18.01
CA PHE A 143 18.07 -1.51 -18.62
C PHE A 143 16.85 -1.48 -17.69
N ALA A 144 16.67 -0.37 -16.98
CA ALA A 144 15.66 -0.19 -15.97
C ALA A 144 14.45 0.57 -16.51
N PHE A 145 13.29 -0.02 -16.48
CA PHE A 145 12.03 0.59 -16.92
C PHE A 145 11.13 0.84 -15.70
N THR A 146 10.56 2.02 -15.63
CA THR A 146 9.58 2.38 -14.59
C THR A 146 8.79 3.62 -14.97
N ALA A 147 7.50 3.64 -14.67
CA ALA A 147 6.68 4.84 -14.79
C ALA A 147 6.88 5.82 -13.61
N THR A 148 7.48 5.36 -12.50
CA THR A 148 7.60 6.12 -11.25
C THR A 148 9.03 6.05 -10.69
N PRO A 149 10.02 6.69 -11.33
CA PRO A 149 11.40 6.68 -10.86
C PRO A 149 11.54 7.39 -9.52
N LYS A 150 12.21 6.73 -8.56
CA LYS A 150 12.59 7.30 -7.27
C LYS A 150 14.04 7.78 -7.31
N GLY A 151 14.45 8.65 -6.37
CA GLY A 151 15.82 9.15 -6.31
C GLY A 151 16.86 8.03 -6.38
N LYS A 152 16.68 6.93 -5.63
CA LYS A 152 17.58 5.77 -5.69
C LYS A 152 17.57 5.04 -7.04
N THR A 153 16.45 5.04 -7.75
CA THR A 153 16.38 4.45 -9.10
C THR A 153 17.18 5.28 -10.08
N ILE A 154 17.03 6.61 -10.03
CA ILE A 154 17.81 7.54 -10.87
C ILE A 154 19.30 7.50 -10.51
N GLU A 155 19.64 7.41 -9.22
CA GLU A 155 21.04 7.30 -8.80
C GLU A 155 21.73 6.04 -9.34
N ASN A 156 21.01 4.90 -9.32
CA ASN A 156 21.52 3.62 -9.80
C ASN A 156 21.59 3.49 -11.33
N PHE A 157 20.57 3.98 -12.03
CA PHE A 157 20.37 3.72 -13.46
C PHE A 157 20.34 4.96 -14.34
N GLY A 158 20.27 6.16 -13.74
CA GLY A 158 20.23 7.41 -14.45
C GLY A 158 21.57 7.75 -15.09
N THR A 159 21.51 8.62 -16.10
CA THR A 159 22.67 9.19 -16.80
C THR A 159 23.04 10.51 -16.16
N GLU A 160 24.34 10.76 -15.95
CA GLU A 160 24.84 12.03 -15.50
C GLU A 160 24.72 13.05 -16.63
N ILE A 161 24.03 14.17 -16.35
CA ILE A 161 23.77 15.24 -17.34
C ILE A 161 24.49 16.55 -17.02
N GLY A 162 25.20 16.62 -15.89
CA GLY A 162 25.96 17.79 -15.45
C GLY A 162 26.26 17.74 -13.96
N THR A 163 26.68 18.90 -13.44
CA THR A 163 26.93 19.10 -11.99
C THR A 163 26.17 20.32 -11.48
N ASN A 164 25.78 20.31 -10.22
CA ASN A 164 25.14 21.46 -9.57
C ASN A 164 26.18 22.51 -9.13
N ALA A 165 25.73 23.59 -8.51
CA ALA A 165 26.60 24.67 -8.05
C ALA A 165 27.65 24.22 -7.00
N ASP A 166 27.37 23.14 -6.27
CA ASP A 166 28.27 22.56 -5.26
C ASP A 166 29.23 21.51 -5.88
N GLY A 167 29.18 21.29 -7.20
CA GLY A 167 30.01 20.31 -7.92
C GLY A 167 29.48 18.85 -7.80
N GLU A 168 28.31 18.63 -7.25
CA GLU A 168 27.71 17.31 -7.17
C GLU A 168 27.00 16.91 -8.47
N PRO A 169 26.98 15.61 -8.84
CA PRO A 169 26.42 15.16 -10.11
C PRO A 169 24.90 15.37 -10.16
N ILE A 170 24.44 15.81 -11.32
CA ILE A 170 23.01 15.84 -11.67
C ILE A 170 22.72 14.63 -12.57
N LYS A 171 21.77 13.78 -12.17
CA LYS A 171 21.39 12.59 -12.92
C LYS A 171 19.93 12.66 -13.38
N ALA A 172 19.67 12.20 -14.60
CA ALA A 172 18.34 12.06 -15.18
C ALA A 172 18.13 10.67 -15.76
N PRO A 173 16.87 10.23 -15.99
CA PRO A 173 16.60 9.05 -16.79
C PRO A 173 17.25 9.18 -18.18
N PHE A 174 17.77 8.06 -18.73
CA PHE A 174 18.37 8.03 -20.07
C PHE A 174 17.36 8.45 -21.15
N HIS A 175 16.11 8.03 -21.02
CA HIS A 175 15.00 8.40 -21.92
C HIS A 175 13.73 8.54 -21.10
N VAL A 176 12.90 9.51 -21.45
CA VAL A 176 11.61 9.78 -20.81
C VAL A 176 10.52 9.79 -21.89
N TYR A 177 9.48 8.98 -21.68
CA TYR A 177 8.19 9.12 -22.32
C TYR A 177 7.22 9.51 -21.20
N SER A 178 6.97 10.81 -21.04
CA SER A 178 6.30 11.36 -19.86
C SER A 178 4.81 11.00 -19.85
N MET A 179 4.19 11.05 -18.66
CA MET A 179 2.76 10.87 -18.52
C MET A 179 1.99 11.93 -19.32
N ARG A 180 2.45 13.19 -19.30
CA ARG A 180 1.87 14.27 -20.10
C ARG A 180 1.89 13.92 -21.59
N GLN A 181 3.06 13.54 -22.12
CA GLN A 181 3.20 13.18 -23.53
C GLN A 181 2.27 12.00 -23.90
N ALA A 182 2.18 10.98 -23.06
CA ALA A 182 1.31 9.83 -23.30
C ALA A 182 -0.20 10.21 -23.30
N ILE A 183 -0.60 11.21 -22.50
CA ILE A 183 -1.97 11.77 -22.50
C ILE A 183 -2.22 12.57 -23.79
N GLU A 184 -1.30 13.47 -24.17
CA GLU A 184 -1.40 14.30 -25.38
C GLU A 184 -1.44 13.47 -26.66
N GLU A 185 -0.69 12.38 -26.71
CA GLU A 185 -0.65 11.42 -27.83
C GLU A 185 -1.80 10.39 -27.77
N HIS A 186 -2.67 10.46 -26.77
CA HIS A 186 -3.83 9.56 -26.57
C HIS A 186 -3.48 8.08 -26.39
N TYR A 187 -2.25 7.78 -25.92
CA TYR A 187 -1.88 6.41 -25.51
C TYR A 187 -2.50 6.00 -24.18
N ILE A 188 -2.72 7.01 -23.30
CA ILE A 188 -3.43 6.83 -22.04
C ILE A 188 -4.44 7.97 -21.85
N LEU A 189 -5.43 7.74 -20.99
CA LEU A 189 -6.38 8.75 -20.56
C LEU A 189 -5.87 9.47 -19.31
N ASP A 190 -6.20 10.74 -19.18
CA ASP A 190 -5.96 11.52 -17.97
C ASP A 190 -6.91 11.08 -16.84
N VAL A 191 -6.36 10.47 -15.80
CA VAL A 191 -7.11 9.99 -14.64
C VAL A 191 -7.49 11.10 -13.67
N LEU A 192 -6.88 12.29 -13.81
CA LEU A 192 -7.10 13.46 -12.98
C LEU A 192 -8.12 14.44 -13.57
N ALA A 193 -8.56 14.21 -14.80
CA ALA A 193 -9.48 15.12 -15.51
C ALA A 193 -10.87 15.22 -14.86
N ASN A 194 -11.37 14.14 -14.23
CA ASN A 194 -12.67 14.12 -13.55
C ASN A 194 -12.51 13.50 -12.16
N TYR A 195 -12.15 14.32 -11.21
CA TYR A 195 -11.87 13.93 -9.84
C TYR A 195 -12.84 14.59 -8.87
N THR A 196 -13.42 13.82 -7.96
CA THR A 196 -14.29 14.33 -6.91
C THR A 196 -13.79 13.86 -5.57
N THR A 197 -13.58 14.78 -4.62
CA THR A 197 -13.19 14.43 -3.25
C THR A 197 -14.35 14.64 -2.28
N ILE A 198 -14.51 13.69 -1.37
CA ILE A 198 -15.53 13.70 -0.33
C ILE A 198 -14.84 13.82 1.02
N LYS A 199 -15.22 14.83 1.79
CA LYS A 199 -14.79 14.95 3.17
C LYS A 199 -15.78 14.27 4.09
N GLU A 200 -15.26 13.38 4.92
CA GLU A 200 -16.03 12.74 5.98
C GLU A 200 -16.12 13.68 7.19
N ALA A 201 -17.33 13.85 7.70
CA ALA A 201 -17.57 14.49 8.98
C ALA A 201 -18.30 13.50 9.89
N PHE A 202 -17.78 13.32 11.12
CA PHE A 202 -18.38 12.38 12.08
C PHE A 202 -18.14 12.86 13.50
N LYS A 203 -18.92 12.32 14.42
CA LYS A 203 -18.79 12.52 15.84
C LYS A 203 -18.88 11.20 16.60
N LEU A 204 -17.89 10.94 17.41
CA LEU A 204 -17.85 9.83 18.34
C LEU A 204 -18.15 10.34 19.76
N ILE A 205 -18.87 9.53 20.53
CA ILE A 205 -19.15 9.79 21.93
C ILE A 205 -18.63 8.66 22.80
N ARG A 206 -18.18 8.99 24.00
CA ARG A 206 -17.85 8.01 25.02
C ARG A 206 -19.14 7.51 25.71
N VAL A 207 -19.30 6.22 25.80
CA VAL A 207 -20.45 5.58 26.45
C VAL A 207 -20.09 4.87 27.77
N SER A 208 -18.78 4.66 28.04
CA SER A 208 -18.31 4.10 29.32
C SER A 208 -18.24 5.17 30.41
N GLU A 209 -18.43 4.77 31.64
CA GLU A 209 -18.20 5.63 32.82
C GLU A 209 -16.69 5.88 33.04
N ASP A 210 -15.85 4.91 32.67
CA ASP A 210 -14.40 5.00 32.73
C ASP A 210 -13.84 6.00 31.72
N ASN A 211 -12.90 6.84 32.17
CA ASN A 211 -12.16 7.77 31.32
C ASN A 211 -10.66 7.53 31.45
N PRO A 212 -10.13 6.38 30.94
CA PRO A 212 -8.75 6.01 31.11
C PRO A 212 -7.80 6.96 30.40
N GLU A 213 -6.59 7.11 30.92
CA GLU A 213 -5.47 7.73 30.20
C GLU A 213 -4.91 6.76 29.17
N LEU A 214 -4.84 7.19 27.92
CA LEU A 214 -4.41 6.39 26.78
C LEU A 214 -3.43 7.17 25.91
N ILE A 215 -2.63 6.46 25.12
CA ILE A 215 -1.70 7.09 24.18
C ILE A 215 -2.50 7.76 23.05
N GLU A 216 -2.41 9.08 22.97
CA GLU A 216 -3.21 9.93 22.08
C GLU A 216 -3.17 9.44 20.61
N GLY A 217 -1.96 9.20 20.07
CA GLY A 217 -1.81 8.81 18.66
C GLY A 217 -2.33 7.40 18.32
N GLN A 218 -2.28 6.46 19.27
CA GLN A 218 -2.78 5.09 19.06
C GLN A 218 -4.30 5.08 19.21
N THR A 219 -4.83 5.77 20.21
CA THR A 219 -6.26 5.88 20.47
C THR A 219 -6.97 6.61 19.33
N ALA A 220 -6.42 7.71 18.82
CA ALA A 220 -6.97 8.42 17.67
C ALA A 220 -7.05 7.52 16.42
N ARG A 221 -6.05 6.66 16.19
CA ARG A 221 -6.09 5.68 15.09
C ARG A 221 -7.16 4.61 15.32
N ALA A 222 -7.32 4.13 16.57
CA ALA A 222 -8.34 3.15 16.92
C ALA A 222 -9.75 3.74 16.75
N LEU A 223 -9.97 5.00 17.15
CA LEU A 223 -11.21 5.76 16.94
C LEU A 223 -11.55 5.88 15.45
N PHE A 224 -10.58 6.28 14.64
CA PHE A 224 -10.78 6.38 13.20
C PHE A 224 -11.03 5.03 12.53
N LYS A 225 -10.32 3.98 12.96
CA LYS A 225 -10.57 2.61 12.51
C LYS A 225 -11.96 2.12 12.87
N TYR A 226 -12.45 2.44 14.08
CA TYR A 226 -13.82 2.14 14.51
C TYR A 226 -14.84 2.82 13.59
N TYR A 227 -14.69 4.12 13.32
CA TYR A 227 -15.53 4.86 12.40
C TYR A 227 -15.56 4.21 11.00
N LYS A 228 -14.39 3.91 10.43
CA LYS A 228 -14.28 3.33 9.09
C LYS A 228 -14.93 1.95 8.95
N LYS A 229 -14.88 1.11 9.97
CA LYS A 229 -15.51 -0.22 9.94
C LYS A 229 -16.99 -0.20 10.32
N HIS A 230 -17.51 0.93 10.79
CA HIS A 230 -18.87 1.02 11.28
C HIS A 230 -19.87 0.78 10.15
N GLY A 231 -20.87 -0.09 10.39
CA GLY A 231 -21.82 -0.51 9.35
C GLY A 231 -22.57 0.64 8.70
N TYR A 232 -22.88 1.70 9.46
CA TYR A 232 -23.52 2.91 8.94
C TYR A 232 -22.61 3.67 7.95
N THR A 233 -21.35 3.83 8.28
CA THR A 233 -20.37 4.49 7.40
C THR A 233 -20.21 3.74 6.07
N ILE A 234 -20.06 2.41 6.15
CA ILE A 234 -19.97 1.54 4.96
C ILE A 234 -21.24 1.64 4.12
N ALA A 235 -22.43 1.65 4.75
CA ALA A 235 -23.70 1.75 4.04
C ALA A 235 -23.84 3.10 3.31
N GLN A 236 -23.60 4.24 3.97
CA GLN A 236 -23.67 5.56 3.33
C GLN A 236 -22.71 5.67 2.13
N LYS A 237 -21.46 5.24 2.29
CA LYS A 237 -20.50 5.25 1.17
C LYS A 237 -20.97 4.33 0.05
N THR A 238 -21.51 3.16 0.37
CA THR A 238 -22.01 2.21 -0.62
C THR A 238 -23.20 2.80 -1.40
N GLU A 239 -24.13 3.48 -0.75
CA GLU A 239 -25.24 4.18 -1.41
C GLU A 239 -24.73 5.22 -2.39
N MET A 240 -23.78 6.09 -1.99
CA MET A 240 -23.17 7.08 -2.88
C MET A 240 -22.44 6.43 -4.05
N ILE A 241 -21.68 5.35 -3.81
CA ILE A 241 -20.98 4.56 -4.84
C ILE A 241 -21.98 3.98 -5.84
N MET A 242 -23.02 3.33 -5.35
CA MET A 242 -24.01 2.67 -6.20
C MET A 242 -24.85 3.68 -7.00
N ALA A 243 -25.27 4.77 -6.39
CA ALA A 243 -25.94 5.85 -7.12
C ALA A 243 -25.07 6.40 -8.26
N ASN A 244 -23.79 6.73 -7.96
CA ASN A 244 -22.87 7.19 -9.01
C ASN A 244 -22.61 6.13 -10.08
N PHE A 245 -22.48 4.86 -9.70
CA PHE A 245 -22.29 3.76 -10.64
C PHE A 245 -23.51 3.62 -11.60
N LEU A 246 -24.70 3.62 -11.04
CA LEU A 246 -25.96 3.43 -11.79
C LEU A 246 -26.27 4.63 -12.69
N ASP A 247 -26.00 5.85 -12.23
CA ASP A 247 -26.31 7.08 -12.98
C ASP A 247 -25.28 7.40 -14.05
N ASN A 248 -24.00 7.07 -13.81
CA ASN A 248 -22.89 7.51 -14.66
C ASN A 248 -22.08 6.34 -15.24
N CYS A 249 -21.42 5.54 -14.43
CA CYS A 249 -20.42 4.58 -14.86
C CYS A 249 -20.97 3.51 -15.80
N ARG A 250 -22.11 2.92 -15.47
CA ARG A 250 -22.71 1.81 -16.24
C ARG A 250 -23.06 2.17 -17.70
N TYR A 251 -23.28 3.46 -17.98
CA TYR A 251 -23.60 3.93 -19.33
C TYR A 251 -22.38 4.22 -20.19
N GLN A 252 -21.19 4.29 -19.58
CA GLN A 252 -19.94 4.51 -20.30
C GLN A 252 -19.54 3.32 -21.14
N ILE A 253 -18.70 3.57 -22.15
CA ILE A 253 -18.13 2.52 -23.03
C ILE A 253 -19.23 1.62 -23.61
N ASP A 254 -20.24 2.22 -24.21
CA ASP A 254 -21.40 1.51 -24.78
C ASP A 254 -22.09 0.58 -23.78
N ARG A 255 -22.30 1.03 -22.56
CA ARG A 255 -22.87 0.29 -21.41
C ARG A 255 -22.01 -0.87 -20.91
N LYS A 256 -20.69 -0.81 -21.13
CA LYS A 256 -19.72 -1.80 -20.64
C LYS A 256 -18.82 -1.23 -19.56
N GLY A 257 -19.06 0.02 -19.11
CA GLY A 257 -18.26 0.68 -18.08
C GLY A 257 -18.23 -0.13 -16.79
N LYS A 258 -17.01 -0.35 -16.27
CA LYS A 258 -16.75 -1.07 -15.02
C LYS A 258 -16.18 -0.13 -13.97
N ALA A 259 -16.41 -0.49 -12.70
CA ALA A 259 -15.92 0.28 -11.57
C ALA A 259 -15.04 -0.56 -10.65
N MET A 260 -14.13 0.12 -9.95
CA MET A 260 -13.29 -0.47 -8.90
C MET A 260 -13.48 0.29 -7.58
N ILE A 261 -13.74 -0.44 -6.49
CA ILE A 261 -13.76 0.09 -5.12
C ILE A 261 -12.44 -0.30 -4.44
N VAL A 262 -11.65 0.69 -4.05
CA VAL A 262 -10.34 0.50 -3.40
C VAL A 262 -10.50 0.71 -1.90
N ALA A 263 -10.53 -0.38 -1.14
CA ALA A 263 -10.64 -0.35 0.31
C ALA A 263 -9.27 -0.28 0.99
N ASP A 264 -9.22 0.31 2.18
CA ASP A 264 -8.01 0.46 3.00
C ASP A 264 -7.48 -0.88 3.54
N SER A 265 -8.37 -1.83 3.80
CA SER A 265 -8.06 -3.13 4.39
C SER A 265 -8.87 -4.26 3.76
N ARG A 266 -8.38 -5.49 3.94
CA ARG A 266 -9.11 -6.70 3.51
C ARG A 266 -10.47 -6.82 4.21
N ALA A 267 -10.53 -6.48 5.49
CA ALA A 267 -11.76 -6.49 6.27
C ALA A 267 -12.81 -5.51 5.70
N ASN A 268 -12.40 -4.27 5.37
CA ASN A 268 -13.30 -3.31 4.78
C ASN A 268 -13.66 -3.66 3.32
N ALA A 269 -12.76 -4.29 2.56
CA ALA A 269 -13.12 -4.81 1.24
C ALA A 269 -14.26 -5.85 1.32
N VAL A 270 -14.19 -6.78 2.29
CA VAL A 270 -15.29 -7.74 2.52
C VAL A 270 -16.57 -7.02 2.92
N ARG A 271 -16.51 -6.00 3.80
CA ARG A 271 -17.70 -5.21 4.19
C ARG A 271 -18.32 -4.49 3.00
N TYR A 272 -17.51 -3.83 2.17
CA TYR A 272 -17.98 -3.18 0.93
C TYR A 272 -18.62 -4.18 -0.03
N TYR A 273 -17.98 -5.32 -0.26
CA TYR A 273 -18.52 -6.36 -1.13
C TYR A 273 -19.90 -6.82 -0.65
N LEU A 274 -20.03 -7.13 0.66
CA LEU A 274 -21.29 -7.56 1.24
C LEU A 274 -22.34 -6.44 1.22
N ALA A 275 -21.94 -5.17 1.38
CA ALA A 275 -22.84 -4.04 1.30
C ALA A 275 -23.33 -3.81 -0.15
N VAL A 276 -22.45 -3.89 -1.15
CA VAL A 276 -22.80 -3.79 -2.58
C VAL A 276 -23.76 -4.91 -2.97
N LYS A 277 -23.47 -6.17 -2.55
CA LYS A 277 -24.37 -7.30 -2.83
C LYS A 277 -25.77 -7.09 -2.23
N ARG A 278 -25.83 -6.63 -1.00
CA ARG A 278 -27.13 -6.30 -0.34
C ARG A 278 -27.85 -5.15 -1.04
N TYR A 279 -27.12 -4.13 -1.48
CA TYR A 279 -27.72 -3.03 -2.23
C TYR A 279 -28.35 -3.55 -3.54
N ILE A 280 -27.61 -4.38 -4.29
CA ILE A 280 -28.11 -5.00 -5.52
C ILE A 280 -29.36 -5.86 -5.26
N GLU A 281 -29.36 -6.65 -4.21
CA GLU A 281 -30.52 -7.49 -3.81
C GLU A 281 -31.73 -6.65 -3.38
N ALA A 282 -31.50 -5.50 -2.74
CA ALA A 282 -32.57 -4.60 -2.29
C ALA A 282 -33.18 -3.76 -3.45
N HIS A 283 -32.42 -3.54 -4.56
CA HIS A 283 -32.81 -2.71 -5.69
C HIS A 283 -32.73 -3.49 -7.02
N PRO A 284 -33.46 -4.62 -7.17
CA PRO A 284 -33.29 -5.54 -8.30
C PRO A 284 -33.61 -4.91 -9.67
N ASP A 285 -34.56 -3.99 -9.72
CA ASP A 285 -34.96 -3.32 -10.98
C ASP A 285 -33.90 -2.33 -11.46
N GLU A 286 -33.37 -1.51 -10.54
CA GLU A 286 -32.34 -0.51 -10.84
C GLU A 286 -30.99 -1.18 -11.12
N CYS A 287 -30.67 -2.23 -10.39
CA CYS A 287 -29.42 -2.98 -10.48
C CYS A 287 -29.48 -4.16 -11.46
N ALA A 288 -30.48 -4.20 -12.35
CA ALA A 288 -30.60 -5.28 -13.32
C ALA A 288 -29.32 -5.42 -14.17
N GLY A 289 -28.71 -6.61 -14.15
CA GLY A 289 -27.43 -6.91 -14.82
C GLY A 289 -26.19 -6.38 -14.11
N CYS A 290 -26.30 -5.90 -12.88
CA CYS A 290 -25.16 -5.52 -12.04
C CYS A 290 -24.75 -6.66 -11.11
N ASP A 291 -23.44 -6.90 -10.99
CA ASP A 291 -22.89 -7.79 -9.98
C ASP A 291 -21.46 -7.37 -9.62
N ALA A 292 -20.97 -7.87 -8.47
CA ALA A 292 -19.69 -7.50 -7.91
C ALA A 292 -18.78 -8.71 -7.69
N MET A 293 -17.47 -8.49 -7.89
CA MET A 293 -16.37 -9.39 -7.50
C MET A 293 -15.51 -8.75 -6.42
N ILE A 294 -14.76 -9.58 -5.69
CA ILE A 294 -13.81 -9.12 -4.68
C ILE A 294 -12.42 -9.73 -4.89
N ALA A 295 -11.36 -8.94 -4.68
CA ALA A 295 -9.99 -9.40 -4.80
C ALA A 295 -9.14 -8.99 -3.59
N PHE A 296 -8.62 -9.98 -2.88
CA PHE A 296 -7.66 -9.82 -1.79
C PHE A 296 -6.85 -11.10 -1.57
N SER A 297 -5.75 -11.00 -0.81
CA SER A 297 -4.90 -12.17 -0.51
C SER A 297 -5.12 -12.65 0.93
N GLY A 298 -5.10 -13.98 1.13
CA GLY A 298 -5.24 -14.60 2.45
C GLY A 298 -6.69 -14.73 2.90
N GLU A 299 -6.90 -14.74 4.20
CA GLU A 299 -8.18 -14.99 4.87
C GLU A 299 -8.60 -13.78 5.71
N VAL A 300 -9.91 -13.61 5.89
CA VAL A 300 -10.52 -12.56 6.73
C VAL A 300 -11.63 -13.16 7.58
N THR A 301 -11.60 -12.88 8.88
CA THR A 301 -12.71 -13.13 9.81
C THR A 301 -13.25 -11.78 10.26
N LEU A 302 -14.57 -11.63 10.27
CA LEU A 302 -15.25 -10.42 10.70
C LEU A 302 -16.16 -10.73 11.90
N GLU A 303 -16.04 -9.96 12.95
CA GLU A 303 -16.87 -10.09 14.16
C GLU A 303 -18.32 -9.64 13.91
N ASP A 304 -18.49 -8.60 13.09
CA ASP A 304 -19.77 -8.02 12.68
C ASP A 304 -20.51 -8.84 11.61
N TYR A 305 -19.83 -9.82 11.00
CA TYR A 305 -20.40 -10.78 10.04
C TYR A 305 -19.95 -12.20 10.40
N PRO A 306 -20.54 -12.83 11.43
CA PRO A 306 -20.19 -14.18 11.84
C PRO A 306 -20.38 -15.17 10.70
N SER A 307 -19.35 -15.96 10.43
CA SER A 307 -19.35 -17.01 9.42
C SER A 307 -18.61 -18.23 9.95
N ASP A 308 -19.08 -19.45 9.62
CA ASP A 308 -18.45 -20.71 10.03
C ASP A 308 -17.04 -20.88 9.47
N LYS A 309 -16.73 -20.17 8.38
CA LYS A 309 -15.40 -20.19 7.72
C LYS A 309 -14.93 -18.78 7.44
N PRO A 310 -13.61 -18.53 7.49
CA PRO A 310 -13.05 -17.25 7.06
C PRO A 310 -13.44 -16.94 5.62
N PHE A 311 -13.62 -15.65 5.33
CA PHE A 311 -13.80 -15.16 3.98
C PHE A 311 -12.50 -15.27 3.19
N THR A 312 -12.57 -15.82 1.98
CA THR A 312 -11.43 -15.88 1.05
C THR A 312 -11.89 -15.43 -0.34
N GLU A 313 -10.98 -14.88 -1.14
CA GLU A 313 -11.30 -14.52 -2.52
C GLU A 313 -11.95 -15.67 -3.30
N ALA A 314 -11.42 -16.89 -3.13
CA ALA A 314 -11.90 -18.06 -3.83
C ALA A 314 -13.33 -18.47 -3.45
N THR A 315 -13.74 -18.23 -2.20
CA THR A 315 -15.08 -18.61 -1.73
C THR A 315 -16.14 -17.53 -1.96
N MET A 316 -15.72 -16.31 -2.34
CA MET A 316 -16.63 -15.18 -2.53
C MET A 316 -16.95 -14.89 -4.00
N ASN A 317 -16.17 -15.45 -4.95
CA ASN A 317 -16.39 -15.22 -6.38
C ASN A 317 -16.84 -16.48 -7.09
N LEU A 318 -17.90 -16.37 -7.88
CA LEU A 318 -18.51 -17.48 -8.62
C LEU A 318 -18.44 -17.23 -10.15
N ASP A 319 -18.29 -18.26 -10.93
CA ASP A 319 -18.43 -18.17 -12.40
C ASP A 319 -19.92 -18.22 -12.81
N GLU A 320 -20.21 -18.02 -14.10
CA GLU A 320 -21.58 -18.07 -14.66
C GLU A 320 -22.33 -19.37 -14.36
N LYS A 321 -21.62 -20.43 -13.99
CA LYS A 321 -22.18 -21.74 -13.64
C LYS A 321 -22.29 -21.95 -12.13
N GLY A 322 -22.05 -20.89 -11.33
CA GLY A 322 -22.09 -20.95 -9.87
C GLY A 322 -20.91 -21.70 -9.23
N ARG A 323 -19.80 -21.89 -9.92
CA ARG A 323 -18.60 -22.55 -9.40
C ARG A 323 -17.60 -21.52 -8.89
N TYR A 324 -16.87 -21.85 -7.84
CA TYR A 324 -15.84 -20.99 -7.28
C TYR A 324 -14.70 -20.69 -8.26
N ILE A 325 -14.32 -19.43 -8.35
CA ILE A 325 -13.19 -18.95 -9.15
C ILE A 325 -11.91 -19.06 -8.32
N THR A 326 -11.03 -20.00 -8.68
CA THR A 326 -9.84 -20.33 -7.88
C THR A 326 -8.52 -19.91 -8.53
N THR A 327 -8.55 -19.41 -9.78
CA THR A 327 -7.33 -19.02 -10.49
C THR A 327 -7.43 -17.59 -10.99
N ASP A 328 -6.31 -16.88 -10.99
CA ASP A 328 -6.19 -15.48 -11.43
C ASP A 328 -6.65 -15.29 -12.89
N LYS A 329 -6.29 -16.23 -13.76
CA LYS A 329 -6.73 -16.19 -15.17
C LYS A 329 -8.26 -16.23 -15.31
N LYS A 330 -8.95 -17.14 -14.60
CA LYS A 330 -10.41 -17.22 -14.60
C LYS A 330 -11.04 -15.99 -13.97
N PHE A 331 -10.42 -15.45 -12.94
CA PHE A 331 -10.88 -14.23 -12.27
C PHE A 331 -10.91 -13.05 -13.26
N ARG A 332 -9.83 -12.82 -13.99
CA ARG A 332 -9.76 -11.75 -15.00
C ARG A 332 -10.76 -11.98 -16.13
N GLN A 333 -10.89 -13.21 -16.62
CA GLN A 333 -11.87 -13.56 -17.65
C GLN A 333 -13.31 -13.29 -17.18
N ALA A 334 -13.65 -13.66 -15.95
CA ALA A 334 -14.97 -13.42 -15.37
C ALA A 334 -15.24 -11.92 -15.22
N PHE A 335 -14.27 -11.15 -14.71
CA PHE A 335 -14.45 -9.70 -14.58
C PHE A 335 -14.52 -9.00 -15.95
N HIS A 336 -13.77 -9.46 -16.95
CA HIS A 336 -13.84 -8.90 -18.30
C HIS A 336 -15.18 -9.16 -18.99
N SER A 337 -15.87 -10.26 -18.64
CA SER A 337 -17.19 -10.61 -19.17
C SER A 337 -18.26 -9.59 -18.74
N SER A 338 -19.47 -9.73 -19.29
CA SER A 338 -20.62 -8.90 -18.91
C SER A 338 -21.24 -9.26 -17.55
N GLN A 339 -20.79 -10.37 -16.92
CA GLN A 339 -21.35 -10.86 -15.66
C GLN A 339 -21.10 -9.89 -14.50
N TYR A 340 -19.89 -9.28 -14.45
CA TYR A 340 -19.47 -8.44 -13.35
C TYR A 340 -19.11 -7.04 -13.82
N ASN A 341 -19.54 -6.02 -13.06
CA ASN A 341 -19.33 -4.61 -13.36
C ASN A 341 -18.55 -3.89 -12.28
N ILE A 342 -18.56 -4.41 -11.05
CA ILE A 342 -17.93 -3.79 -9.87
C ILE A 342 -16.89 -4.74 -9.31
N LEU A 343 -15.67 -4.23 -9.09
CA LEU A 343 -14.57 -4.96 -8.47
C LEU A 343 -14.16 -4.29 -7.15
N VAL A 344 -14.30 -4.99 -6.03
CA VAL A 344 -13.83 -4.52 -4.74
C VAL A 344 -12.44 -5.07 -4.46
N VAL A 345 -11.47 -4.21 -4.12
CA VAL A 345 -10.08 -4.62 -3.95
C VAL A 345 -9.47 -4.12 -2.63
N ALA A 346 -8.57 -4.96 -2.06
CA ALA A 346 -7.67 -4.55 -1.00
C ALA A 346 -6.24 -4.99 -1.34
N ASN A 347 -5.37 -4.04 -1.68
CA ASN A 347 -3.99 -4.20 -2.15
C ASN A 347 -3.82 -5.00 -3.45
N LYS A 348 -4.48 -6.16 -3.60
CA LYS A 348 -4.47 -6.96 -4.83
C LYS A 348 -5.11 -6.15 -5.97
N TYR A 349 -4.53 -6.22 -7.15
CA TYR A 349 -4.96 -5.51 -8.37
C TYR A 349 -4.92 -3.98 -8.37
N GLN A 350 -4.52 -3.34 -7.29
CA GLN A 350 -4.16 -1.92 -7.32
C GLN A 350 -2.93 -1.66 -8.22
N THR A 351 -2.13 -2.71 -8.45
CA THR A 351 -1.02 -2.71 -9.39
C THR A 351 -1.05 -3.99 -10.24
N GLY A 352 -0.67 -3.88 -11.53
CA GLY A 352 -0.57 -5.05 -12.41
C GLY A 352 -1.92 -5.64 -12.89
N PHE A 353 -3.02 -4.91 -12.74
CA PHE A 353 -4.32 -5.29 -13.29
C PHE A 353 -4.60 -4.50 -14.56
N ASP A 354 -4.93 -5.19 -15.63
CA ASP A 354 -5.22 -4.61 -16.94
C ASP A 354 -6.66 -4.94 -17.33
N GLU A 355 -7.54 -3.92 -17.27
CA GLU A 355 -8.93 -3.98 -17.68
C GLU A 355 -9.32 -2.68 -18.39
N PRO A 356 -9.31 -2.65 -19.71
CA PRO A 356 -9.62 -1.44 -20.48
C PRO A 356 -11.03 -0.88 -20.26
N LEU A 357 -11.99 -1.73 -19.86
CA LEU A 357 -13.36 -1.32 -19.56
C LEU A 357 -13.50 -0.61 -18.20
N LEU A 358 -12.45 -0.61 -17.39
CA LEU A 358 -12.47 0.06 -16.09
C LEU A 358 -12.49 1.58 -16.27
N HIS A 359 -13.65 2.19 -16.02
CA HIS A 359 -13.91 3.62 -16.21
C HIS A 359 -13.84 4.41 -14.91
N THR A 360 -14.39 3.86 -13.83
CA THR A 360 -14.59 4.59 -12.56
C THR A 360 -13.85 3.92 -11.40
N MET A 361 -13.30 4.73 -10.51
CA MET A 361 -12.69 4.26 -9.27
C MET A 361 -13.27 4.99 -8.06
N TYR A 362 -13.64 4.23 -7.05
CA TYR A 362 -14.09 4.68 -5.74
C TYR A 362 -13.01 4.39 -4.72
N VAL A 363 -12.42 5.43 -4.13
CA VAL A 363 -11.23 5.30 -3.29
C VAL A 363 -11.59 5.56 -1.83
N ASP A 364 -11.50 4.52 -0.99
CA ASP A 364 -11.57 4.63 0.48
C ASP A 364 -10.28 4.14 1.11
N LYS A 365 -9.17 4.73 0.65
CA LYS A 365 -7.83 4.42 1.11
C LYS A 365 -6.92 5.61 0.95
N LYS A 366 -6.09 5.89 1.98
CA LYS A 366 -5.04 6.90 1.83
C LYS A 366 -4.01 6.43 0.80
N LEU A 367 -3.94 7.16 -0.30
CA LEU A 367 -2.97 6.98 -1.37
C LEU A 367 -1.84 7.98 -1.20
N ARG A 368 -0.59 7.55 -1.41
CA ARG A 368 0.59 8.41 -1.27
C ARG A 368 1.62 8.07 -2.33
N ASP A 369 2.32 9.08 -2.82
CA ASP A 369 3.46 8.93 -3.74
C ASP A 369 3.14 7.94 -4.90
N VAL A 370 4.06 7.05 -5.17
CA VAL A 370 3.94 5.98 -6.18
C VAL A 370 2.64 5.19 -6.08
N THR A 371 2.11 4.97 -4.87
CA THR A 371 0.89 4.16 -4.69
C THR A 371 -0.33 4.87 -5.29
N ALA A 372 -0.41 6.20 -5.21
CA ALA A 372 -1.48 6.97 -5.84
C ALA A 372 -1.42 6.81 -7.37
N VAL A 373 -0.27 7.07 -7.96
CA VAL A 373 -0.07 6.94 -9.41
C VAL A 373 -0.40 5.52 -9.89
N GLN A 374 0.14 4.50 -9.24
CA GLN A 374 -0.05 3.11 -9.65
C GLN A 374 -1.50 2.63 -9.52
N THR A 375 -2.22 3.08 -8.49
CA THR A 375 -3.61 2.70 -8.26
C THR A 375 -4.51 3.40 -9.28
N LEU A 376 -4.43 4.72 -9.40
CA LEU A 376 -5.30 5.51 -10.28
C LEU A 376 -5.02 5.24 -11.76
N SER A 377 -3.77 4.94 -12.13
CA SER A 377 -3.41 4.57 -13.51
C SER A 377 -4.01 3.23 -13.98
N ARG A 378 -4.77 2.51 -13.14
CA ARG A 378 -5.60 1.38 -13.64
C ARG A 378 -6.74 1.87 -14.53
N LEU A 379 -7.16 3.12 -14.38
CA LEU A 379 -8.20 3.75 -15.20
C LEU A 379 -7.70 4.23 -16.56
N ASN A 380 -6.42 4.48 -16.73
CA ASN A 380 -5.86 5.22 -17.88
C ASN A 380 -5.84 4.45 -19.20
N ARG A 381 -6.24 3.17 -19.21
CA ARG A 381 -6.26 2.34 -20.41
C ARG A 381 -7.26 2.87 -21.42
N THR A 382 -6.83 3.02 -22.67
CA THR A 382 -7.70 3.39 -23.79
C THR A 382 -8.51 2.20 -24.26
N HIS A 383 -9.73 2.47 -24.73
CA HIS A 383 -10.62 1.49 -25.35
C HIS A 383 -11.56 2.23 -26.31
N PRO A 384 -11.96 1.64 -27.44
CA PRO A 384 -13.01 2.22 -28.30
C PRO A 384 -14.26 2.54 -27.47
N GLY A 385 -14.76 3.78 -27.58
CA GLY A 385 -15.91 4.27 -26.80
C GLY A 385 -15.57 4.77 -25.38
N LYS A 386 -14.30 4.73 -24.94
CA LYS A 386 -13.86 5.28 -23.66
C LYS A 386 -13.14 6.61 -23.90
N SER A 387 -13.81 7.71 -23.59
CA SER A 387 -13.31 9.08 -23.77
C SER A 387 -12.82 9.73 -22.48
N SER A 388 -13.17 9.19 -21.32
CA SER A 388 -12.87 9.77 -20.02
C SER A 388 -12.70 8.70 -18.94
N THR A 389 -12.30 9.15 -17.77
CA THR A 389 -12.25 8.38 -16.52
C THR A 389 -12.92 9.18 -15.42
N PHE A 390 -13.29 8.55 -14.31
CA PHE A 390 -13.89 9.22 -13.17
C PHE A 390 -13.36 8.65 -11.85
N VAL A 391 -13.04 9.51 -10.90
CA VAL A 391 -12.62 9.13 -9.54
C VAL A 391 -13.49 9.81 -8.50
N LEU A 392 -14.00 9.04 -7.55
CA LEU A 392 -14.65 9.52 -6.32
C LEU A 392 -13.82 9.06 -5.13
N ASP A 393 -13.25 10.00 -4.39
CA ASP A 393 -12.29 9.74 -3.33
C ASP A 393 -12.82 10.21 -1.96
N PHE A 394 -12.89 9.28 -1.00
CA PHE A 394 -13.37 9.53 0.37
C PHE A 394 -12.23 9.84 1.35
N GLU A 395 -10.96 9.68 0.94
CA GLU A 395 -9.84 9.70 1.88
C GLU A 395 -8.79 10.77 1.57
N ASN A 396 -8.59 11.06 0.29
CA ASN A 396 -7.51 11.95 -0.14
C ASN A 396 -8.06 13.31 -0.56
N THR A 397 -7.27 14.36 -0.32
CA THR A 397 -7.59 15.70 -0.83
C THR A 397 -7.03 15.88 -2.24
N GLU A 398 -7.49 16.92 -2.94
CA GLU A 398 -6.92 17.32 -4.23
C GLU A 398 -5.40 17.54 -4.13
N GLU A 399 -4.93 18.17 -3.06
CA GLU A 399 -3.52 18.44 -2.81
C GLU A 399 -2.71 17.15 -2.61
N ASP A 400 -3.21 16.19 -1.82
CA ASP A 400 -2.56 14.88 -1.64
C ASP A 400 -2.29 14.18 -2.97
N ILE A 401 -3.25 14.24 -3.87
CA ILE A 401 -3.16 13.57 -5.18
C ILE A 401 -2.28 14.37 -6.13
N ARG A 402 -2.39 15.71 -6.15
CA ARG A 402 -1.51 16.59 -6.93
C ARG A 402 -0.05 16.33 -6.56
N ASP A 403 0.28 16.37 -5.26
CA ASP A 403 1.64 16.17 -4.77
C ASP A 403 2.18 14.77 -5.09
N ALA A 404 1.30 13.75 -5.07
CA ALA A 404 1.68 12.39 -5.42
C ALA A 404 1.96 12.19 -6.92
N PHE A 405 1.28 12.92 -7.82
CA PHE A 405 1.44 12.80 -9.26
C PHE A 405 2.52 13.70 -9.84
N LEU A 406 2.71 14.89 -9.26
CA LEU A 406 3.62 15.92 -9.78
C LEU A 406 5.02 15.37 -10.09
N PRO A 407 5.67 14.52 -9.26
CA PRO A 407 7.00 13.99 -9.55
C PRO A 407 7.07 13.13 -10.82
N TYR A 408 5.94 12.60 -11.30
CA TYR A 408 5.89 11.60 -12.39
C TYR A 408 5.19 12.12 -13.64
N TYR A 409 4.69 13.35 -13.61
CA TYR A 409 3.93 13.93 -14.72
C TYR A 409 4.83 14.27 -15.90
N GLU A 410 5.96 14.93 -15.64
CA GLU A 410 6.97 15.29 -16.64
C GLU A 410 8.20 14.40 -16.52
N THR A 411 9.25 14.91 -15.93
CA THR A 411 10.49 14.16 -15.67
C THR A 411 10.99 14.43 -14.26
N THR A 412 11.69 13.46 -13.70
CA THR A 412 12.30 13.56 -12.39
C THR A 412 13.83 13.59 -12.55
N ILE A 413 14.48 14.58 -11.94
CA ILE A 413 15.92 14.77 -11.93
C ILE A 413 16.42 14.60 -10.51
N LEU A 414 17.57 13.96 -10.31
CA LEU A 414 18.24 13.82 -9.03
C LEU A 414 19.46 14.76 -8.98
N GLU A 415 19.47 15.69 -8.05
CA GLU A 415 20.62 16.52 -7.74
C GLU A 415 21.35 15.99 -6.50
N GLY A 416 22.65 15.73 -6.64
CA GLY A 416 23.50 15.19 -5.60
C GLY A 416 23.61 13.68 -5.60
N SER A 417 24.47 13.18 -4.74
CA SER A 417 24.75 11.76 -4.54
C SER A 417 24.50 11.32 -3.10
N THR A 418 24.29 10.03 -2.91
CA THR A 418 24.19 9.45 -1.55
C THR A 418 25.54 9.55 -0.86
N ASP A 419 25.54 10.13 0.34
CA ASP A 419 26.73 10.18 1.18
C ASP A 419 27.14 8.76 1.61
N LEU A 420 28.33 8.33 1.15
CA LEU A 420 28.88 7.02 1.45
C LEU A 420 29.23 6.85 2.93
N ASN A 421 29.53 7.95 3.65
CA ASN A 421 29.85 7.93 5.07
C ASN A 421 28.62 7.60 5.93
N LYS A 422 27.42 7.74 5.39
CA LYS A 422 26.16 7.45 6.09
C LYS A 422 26.12 6.07 6.73
N VAL A 423 26.75 5.06 6.14
CA VAL A 423 26.80 3.72 6.69
C VAL A 423 27.64 3.69 7.96
N TYR A 424 28.75 4.42 8.01
CA TYR A 424 29.63 4.54 9.17
C TYR A 424 28.95 5.34 10.30
N ASP A 425 28.26 6.42 9.95
CA ASP A 425 27.48 7.20 10.93
C ASP A 425 26.39 6.36 11.60
N LEU A 426 25.67 5.56 10.82
CA LEU A 426 24.66 4.65 11.35
C LEU A 426 25.25 3.56 12.24
N ARG A 427 26.40 2.98 11.82
CA ARG A 427 27.17 2.06 12.67
C ARG A 427 27.53 2.66 14.02
N ASN A 428 28.08 3.87 14.02
CA ASN A 428 28.47 4.57 15.26
C ASN A 428 27.24 4.81 16.15
N LYS A 429 26.12 5.25 15.59
CA LYS A 429 24.86 5.43 16.31
C LYS A 429 24.30 4.15 16.94
N ILE A 430 24.48 3.01 16.30
CA ILE A 430 24.10 1.71 16.91
C ILE A 430 25.03 1.40 18.10
N ARG A 431 26.32 1.64 17.94
CA ARG A 431 27.33 1.39 18.98
C ARG A 431 27.12 2.23 20.23
N ASP A 432 26.57 3.46 20.11
CA ASP A 432 26.22 4.32 21.24
C ASP A 432 25.25 3.64 22.23
N TYR A 433 24.41 2.70 21.75
CA TYR A 433 23.50 1.92 22.62
C TYR A 433 24.15 0.71 23.29
N MET A 434 25.40 0.39 22.98
CA MET A 434 26.16 -0.74 23.54
C MET A 434 25.38 -2.08 23.53
N LEU A 435 24.55 -2.32 22.52
CA LEU A 435 23.77 -3.54 22.40
C LEU A 435 24.66 -4.77 22.24
N TYR A 436 25.71 -4.65 21.44
CA TYR A 436 26.69 -5.67 21.18
C TYR A 436 28.10 -5.08 21.15
N ASN A 437 29.08 -5.92 21.27
CA ASN A 437 30.48 -5.56 21.18
C ASN A 437 31.18 -6.33 20.04
N TYR A 438 32.46 -6.11 19.87
CA TYR A 438 33.27 -6.77 18.84
C TYR A 438 33.29 -8.30 19.02
N ASP A 439 33.35 -8.81 20.24
CA ASP A 439 33.38 -10.24 20.54
C ASP A 439 32.06 -10.93 20.15
N ASP A 440 30.91 -10.25 20.36
CA ASP A 440 29.59 -10.75 19.92
C ASP A 440 29.54 -10.91 18.39
N VAL A 441 30.08 -9.93 17.64
CA VAL A 441 30.15 -9.95 16.17
C VAL A 441 31.10 -11.03 15.67
N ASP A 442 32.29 -11.14 16.27
CA ASP A 442 33.31 -12.13 15.90
C ASP A 442 32.84 -13.56 16.18
N ALA A 443 32.24 -13.81 17.36
CA ALA A 443 31.68 -15.12 17.70
C ALA A 443 30.60 -15.58 16.70
N PHE A 444 29.72 -14.65 16.28
CA PHE A 444 28.71 -14.92 15.28
C PHE A 444 29.34 -15.26 13.92
N ASN A 445 30.29 -14.46 13.43
CA ASN A 445 30.92 -14.67 12.13
C ASN A 445 31.72 -15.98 12.10
N LYS A 446 32.45 -16.32 13.16
CA LYS A 446 33.13 -17.63 13.32
C LYS A 446 32.13 -18.77 13.29
N PHE A 447 30.98 -18.64 13.95
CA PHE A 447 29.92 -19.64 13.91
C PHE A 447 29.37 -19.81 12.50
N MET A 448 29.07 -18.73 11.79
CA MET A 448 28.54 -18.76 10.42
C MET A 448 29.57 -19.39 9.44
N ALA A 449 30.83 -19.00 9.53
CA ALA A 449 31.91 -19.60 8.72
C ALA A 449 32.04 -21.11 8.94
N ALA A 450 31.92 -21.58 10.19
CA ALA A 450 31.98 -23.02 10.52
C ALA A 450 30.76 -23.82 10.00
N GLN A 451 29.60 -23.17 9.85
CA GLN A 451 28.38 -23.77 9.29
C GLN A 451 28.47 -23.90 7.76
N GLY A 452 29.09 -22.96 7.08
CA GLY A 452 29.14 -22.89 5.63
C GLY A 452 27.74 -23.01 5.00
N ASP A 453 27.65 -23.76 3.91
CA ASP A 453 26.41 -24.01 3.16
C ASP A 453 25.49 -25.10 3.76
N LYS A 454 25.80 -25.61 4.94
CA LYS A 454 24.98 -26.64 5.57
C LYS A 454 23.60 -26.11 5.95
N LYS A 455 22.58 -26.93 5.69
CA LYS A 455 21.23 -26.61 6.13
C LYS A 455 21.19 -26.47 7.65
N GLN A 456 20.72 -25.35 8.18
CA GLN A 456 20.67 -25.16 9.63
C GLN A 456 19.66 -26.15 10.24
N ASP A 457 20.19 -27.07 11.05
CA ASP A 457 19.40 -27.98 11.87
C ASP A 457 18.96 -27.33 13.19
N ALA A 458 18.19 -28.04 13.99
CA ALA A 458 17.68 -27.51 15.26
C ALA A 458 18.83 -27.17 16.25
N VAL A 459 19.97 -27.85 16.16
CA VAL A 459 21.13 -27.58 17.02
C VAL A 459 21.83 -26.29 16.60
N ALA A 460 22.00 -26.10 15.30
CA ALA A 460 22.58 -24.86 14.75
C ALA A 460 21.71 -23.65 15.08
N LEU A 461 20.36 -23.77 14.94
CA LEU A 461 19.42 -22.71 15.33
C LEU A 461 19.47 -22.42 16.84
N GLY A 462 19.61 -23.46 17.69
CA GLY A 462 19.78 -23.29 19.13
C GLY A 462 21.06 -22.53 19.50
N LYS A 463 22.17 -22.82 18.85
CA LYS A 463 23.45 -22.12 19.02
C LYS A 463 23.34 -20.66 18.56
N LEU A 464 22.73 -20.44 17.39
CA LEU A 464 22.51 -19.09 16.88
C LEU A 464 21.67 -18.26 17.86
N ALA A 465 20.57 -18.82 18.38
CA ALA A 465 19.75 -18.16 19.39
C ALA A 465 20.55 -17.84 20.69
N SER A 466 21.47 -18.70 21.09
CA SER A 466 22.30 -18.48 22.28
C SER A 466 23.28 -17.30 22.12
N LEU A 467 23.79 -17.07 20.90
CA LEU A 467 24.68 -15.94 20.59
C LEU A 467 23.94 -14.58 20.71
N PHE A 468 22.66 -14.53 20.33
CA PHE A 468 21.89 -13.30 20.38
C PHE A 468 21.16 -13.05 21.72
N ARG A 469 21.05 -14.06 22.59
CA ARG A 469 20.36 -13.91 23.89
C ARG A 469 20.91 -12.75 24.75
N PRO A 470 22.22 -12.56 24.93
CA PRO A 470 22.75 -11.44 25.71
C PRO A 470 22.39 -10.07 25.09
N VAL A 471 22.40 -9.99 23.78
CA VAL A 471 22.10 -8.77 23.04
C VAL A 471 20.62 -8.39 23.17
N ILE A 472 19.73 -9.39 23.08
CA ILE A 472 18.28 -9.19 23.27
C ILE A 472 18.01 -8.74 24.71
N ALA A 473 18.71 -9.30 25.71
CA ALA A 473 18.59 -8.86 27.10
C ALA A 473 19.01 -7.39 27.26
N ARG A 474 20.18 -6.99 26.74
CA ARG A 474 20.64 -5.59 26.77
C ARG A 474 19.64 -4.64 26.07
N TYR A 475 19.05 -5.10 24.95
CA TYR A 475 18.02 -4.33 24.27
C TYR A 475 16.75 -4.17 25.11
N GLN A 476 16.33 -5.21 25.83
CA GLN A 476 15.16 -5.16 26.71
C GLN A 476 15.39 -4.27 27.94
N ASP A 477 16.63 -4.13 28.40
CA ASP A 477 17.03 -3.26 29.52
C ASP A 477 17.06 -1.78 29.14
N LEU A 478 17.07 -1.44 27.83
CA LEU A 478 16.97 -0.06 27.38
C LEU A 478 15.60 0.54 27.72
N GLY A 479 15.56 1.85 27.87
CA GLY A 479 14.32 2.62 27.86
C GLY A 479 13.54 2.39 26.58
N GLU A 480 12.23 2.58 26.61
CA GLU A 480 11.37 2.27 25.47
C GLU A 480 11.69 3.09 24.20
N GLU A 481 11.97 4.39 24.37
CA GLU A 481 12.38 5.29 23.30
C GLU A 481 13.71 4.85 22.69
N ASP A 482 14.65 4.44 23.54
CA ASP A 482 15.95 3.93 23.10
C ASP A 482 15.82 2.60 22.36
N ARG A 483 14.96 1.70 22.80
CA ARG A 483 14.65 0.45 22.09
C ARG A 483 14.13 0.73 20.67
N TYR A 484 13.20 1.67 20.55
CA TYR A 484 12.66 2.05 19.25
C TYR A 484 13.77 2.62 18.35
N THR A 485 14.57 3.53 18.88
CA THR A 485 15.63 4.23 18.14
C THR A 485 16.74 3.28 17.73
N ALA A 486 17.21 2.44 18.63
CA ALA A 486 18.26 1.46 18.36
C ALA A 486 17.83 0.46 17.27
N ARG A 487 16.60 -0.05 17.35
CA ARG A 487 16.04 -0.94 16.31
C ARG A 487 15.93 -0.26 14.96
N ASP A 488 15.53 1.00 14.91
CA ASP A 488 15.43 1.78 13.66
C ASP A 488 16.82 2.00 13.04
N TYR A 489 17.83 2.32 13.86
CA TYR A 489 19.21 2.46 13.37
C TYR A 489 19.75 1.14 12.80
N VAL A 490 19.52 0.00 13.46
CA VAL A 490 19.94 -1.31 12.94
C VAL A 490 19.31 -1.57 11.55
N ARG A 491 18.04 -1.28 11.38
CA ARG A 491 17.35 -1.44 10.08
C ARG A 491 17.86 -0.47 9.02
N LYS A 492 18.09 0.79 9.40
CA LYS A 492 18.64 1.81 8.51
C LYS A 492 20.06 1.50 8.07
N PHE A 493 20.90 1.00 8.98
CA PHE A 493 22.26 0.55 8.69
C PHE A 493 22.25 -0.58 7.64
N ASN A 494 21.45 -1.62 7.87
CA ASN A 494 21.32 -2.72 6.91
C ASN A 494 20.84 -2.24 5.54
N GLY A 495 19.88 -1.33 5.49
CA GLY A 495 19.38 -0.74 4.26
C GLY A 495 20.41 0.15 3.56
N ALA A 496 21.21 0.92 4.31
CA ALA A 496 22.26 1.78 3.76
C ALA A 496 23.42 0.95 3.21
N TYR A 497 23.90 -0.04 3.96
CA TYR A 497 24.97 -0.94 3.49
C TYR A 497 24.54 -1.67 2.21
N SER A 498 23.37 -2.30 2.24
CA SER A 498 22.85 -3.00 1.06
C SER A 498 22.68 -2.10 -0.18
N TYR A 499 22.40 -0.82 0.02
CA TYR A 499 22.27 0.13 -1.07
C TYR A 499 23.61 0.64 -1.57
N ILE A 500 24.48 1.09 -0.66
CA ILE A 500 25.78 1.70 -1.01
C ILE A 500 26.69 0.67 -1.71
N THR A 501 26.66 -0.60 -1.30
CA THR A 501 27.42 -1.68 -1.95
C THR A 501 26.95 -2.04 -3.36
N GLN A 502 25.84 -1.50 -3.84
CA GLN A 502 25.45 -1.57 -5.25
C GLN A 502 26.08 -0.45 -6.09
N LEU A 503 26.48 0.64 -5.47
CA LEU A 503 27.09 1.80 -6.13
C LEU A 503 28.61 1.70 -6.17
N VAL A 504 29.22 1.29 -5.05
CA VAL A 504 30.67 1.25 -4.85
C VAL A 504 31.09 0.01 -4.08
N ARG A 505 32.38 -0.34 -4.16
CA ARG A 505 33.02 -1.36 -3.32
C ARG A 505 33.46 -0.75 -2.00
N LEU A 506 33.07 -1.35 -0.88
CA LEU A 506 33.46 -0.95 0.47
C LEU A 506 34.51 -1.92 1.02
N HIS A 507 35.79 -1.56 0.94
CA HIS A 507 36.91 -2.36 1.40
C HIS A 507 37.09 -2.28 2.93
N ASP A 508 36.04 -2.68 3.69
CA ASP A 508 36.03 -2.70 5.16
C ASP A 508 35.44 -4.03 5.66
N LYS A 509 36.34 -4.93 6.08
CA LYS A 509 35.98 -6.26 6.59
C LYS A 509 35.19 -6.20 7.90
N ASP A 510 35.52 -5.26 8.77
CA ASP A 510 34.80 -5.09 10.04
C ASP A 510 33.38 -4.59 9.82
N LEU A 511 33.20 -3.68 8.89
CA LEU A 511 31.89 -3.18 8.49
C LEU A 511 31.04 -4.31 7.85
N PHE A 512 31.65 -5.15 7.02
CA PHE A 512 30.98 -6.33 6.45
C PHE A 512 30.56 -7.32 7.53
N ASN A 513 31.46 -7.66 8.45
CA ASN A 513 31.20 -8.58 9.57
C ASN A 513 30.03 -8.07 10.45
N GLU A 514 30.03 -6.78 10.74
CA GLU A 514 28.97 -6.13 11.52
C GLU A 514 27.65 -6.09 10.76
N TYR A 515 27.67 -5.91 9.45
CA TYR A 515 26.48 -6.00 8.60
C TYR A 515 25.87 -7.41 8.61
N GLN A 516 26.67 -8.45 8.47
CA GLN A 516 26.20 -9.85 8.56
C GLN A 516 25.53 -10.12 9.92
N TYR A 517 26.13 -9.65 10.99
CA TYR A 517 25.59 -9.75 12.34
C TYR A 517 24.25 -9.00 12.49
N THR A 518 24.21 -7.76 12.07
CA THR A 518 23.04 -6.91 12.22
C THR A 518 21.87 -7.30 11.32
N LEU A 519 22.09 -7.98 10.19
CA LEU A 519 21.03 -8.60 9.40
C LEU A 519 20.23 -9.63 10.19
N HIS A 520 20.92 -10.46 10.99
CA HIS A 520 20.28 -11.45 11.85
C HIS A 520 19.65 -10.78 13.08
N LEU A 521 20.35 -9.83 13.70
CA LEU A 521 19.87 -9.08 14.85
C LEU A 521 18.55 -8.36 14.52
N ALA A 522 18.43 -7.71 13.38
CA ALA A 522 17.22 -6.97 12.97
C ALA A 522 15.93 -7.82 12.95
N ARG A 523 16.07 -9.13 12.73
CA ARG A 523 14.96 -10.10 12.74
C ARG A 523 14.57 -10.55 14.12
N LEU A 524 15.51 -10.49 15.07
CA LEU A 524 15.36 -11.00 16.44
C LEU A 524 14.95 -9.91 17.43
N LEU A 525 15.25 -8.63 17.14
CA LEU A 525 14.86 -7.52 18.02
C LEU A 525 13.33 -7.38 18.07
N PRO A 526 12.72 -7.50 19.28
CA PRO A 526 11.29 -7.29 19.47
C PRO A 526 10.84 -5.91 18.97
N ASN A 527 9.61 -5.85 18.43
CA ASN A 527 9.03 -4.57 18.07
C ASN A 527 8.44 -3.90 19.31
N PRO A 528 8.92 -2.73 19.75
CA PRO A 528 8.39 -2.07 20.95
C PRO A 528 6.90 -1.72 20.85
N ASN A 529 6.34 -1.67 19.64
CA ASN A 529 4.95 -1.28 19.37
C ASN A 529 3.97 -2.47 19.20
N GLU A 530 4.42 -3.72 19.30
CA GLU A 530 3.56 -4.89 19.03
C GLU A 530 2.55 -5.21 20.13
N ASN A 531 2.67 -4.68 21.34
CA ASN A 531 1.88 -5.12 22.50
C ASN A 531 0.81 -4.13 23.00
N GLU A 532 0.57 -3.00 22.33
CA GLU A 532 -0.43 -2.03 22.77
C GLU A 532 -1.60 -1.92 21.78
N PHE A 533 -2.43 -2.95 21.78
CA PHE A 533 -3.75 -2.87 21.15
C PHE A 533 -4.68 -2.11 22.12
N VAL A 534 -5.10 -0.92 21.71
CA VAL A 534 -6.08 -0.15 22.49
C VAL A 534 -7.46 -0.63 22.10
N ASP A 535 -8.07 -1.45 22.94
CA ASP A 535 -9.46 -1.85 22.80
C ASP A 535 -10.38 -0.78 23.41
N ILE A 536 -11.10 -0.08 22.54
CA ILE A 536 -12.02 1.00 22.91
C ILE A 536 -13.42 0.80 22.35
N GLU A 537 -13.69 -0.31 21.67
CA GLU A 537 -14.94 -0.49 20.94
C GLU A 537 -16.16 -0.48 21.84
N ASP A 538 -16.05 -1.08 23.02
CA ASP A 538 -17.12 -1.07 24.04
C ASP A 538 -17.31 0.29 24.74
N LYS A 539 -16.35 1.21 24.57
CA LYS A 539 -16.31 2.49 25.27
C LYS A 539 -16.81 3.67 24.46
N ILE A 540 -17.04 3.46 23.16
CA ILE A 540 -17.40 4.51 22.22
C ILE A 540 -18.61 4.16 21.36
N LYS A 541 -19.28 5.18 20.86
CA LYS A 541 -20.38 5.05 19.90
C LYS A 541 -20.27 6.13 18.84
N LEU A 542 -20.65 5.80 17.60
CA LEU A 542 -20.82 6.79 16.54
C LEU A 542 -22.14 7.52 16.77
N GLU A 543 -22.09 8.84 16.93
CA GLU A 543 -23.26 9.69 17.12
C GLU A 543 -23.86 10.10 15.78
N TYR A 544 -23.01 10.59 14.87
CA TYR A 544 -23.40 10.88 13.49
C TYR A 544 -22.22 10.71 12.53
N ALA A 545 -22.54 10.58 11.24
CA ALA A 545 -21.59 10.68 10.14
C ALA A 545 -22.27 11.33 8.94
N SER A 546 -21.52 12.10 8.16
CA SER A 546 -21.97 12.70 6.89
C SER A 546 -20.85 12.76 5.88
N LEU A 547 -21.20 12.77 4.61
CA LEU A 547 -20.31 12.86 3.46
C LEU A 547 -20.55 14.16 2.71
N ASN A 548 -19.51 14.97 2.54
CA ASN A 548 -19.62 16.29 1.90
C ASN A 548 -18.65 16.36 0.71
N GLU A 549 -19.16 16.72 -0.47
CA GLU A 549 -18.32 17.02 -1.62
C GLU A 549 -17.48 18.26 -1.33
N THR A 550 -16.16 18.18 -1.49
CA THR A 550 -15.24 19.28 -1.23
C THR A 550 -14.53 19.78 -2.48
N PHE A 551 -14.41 18.92 -3.48
CA PHE A 551 -13.81 19.28 -4.77
C PHE A 551 -14.45 18.44 -5.88
N LYS A 552 -14.66 19.08 -7.04
CA LYS A 552 -15.11 18.41 -8.26
C LYS A 552 -14.53 19.12 -9.48
N GLY A 553 -13.71 18.44 -10.23
CA GLY A 553 -13.08 19.01 -11.43
C GLY A 553 -11.82 18.28 -11.85
N ALA A 554 -10.99 18.95 -12.64
CA ALA A 554 -9.69 18.46 -13.04
C ALA A 554 -8.63 18.89 -12.03
N ILE A 555 -7.77 17.98 -11.60
CA ILE A 555 -6.56 18.30 -10.84
C ILE A 555 -5.48 18.66 -11.84
N VAL A 556 -5.07 19.93 -11.86
CA VAL A 556 -4.07 20.45 -12.80
C VAL A 556 -2.67 20.25 -12.22
N LEU A 557 -1.75 19.77 -13.04
CA LEU A 557 -0.35 19.57 -12.69
C LEU A 557 0.53 20.59 -13.41
N ASP A 558 1.60 21.05 -12.74
CA ASP A 558 2.59 21.94 -13.33
C ASP A 558 3.48 21.19 -14.34
N GLU A 559 3.78 21.85 -15.45
CA GLU A 559 4.64 21.33 -16.53
C GLU A 559 6.14 21.60 -16.25
N LYS A 560 6.63 21.23 -15.07
CA LYS A 560 8.02 21.45 -14.69
C LYS A 560 8.67 20.14 -14.23
N PRO A 561 9.98 19.94 -14.57
CA PRO A 561 10.73 18.83 -13.99
C PRO A 561 10.73 18.88 -12.46
N THR A 562 10.53 17.74 -11.83
CA THR A 562 10.68 17.61 -10.38
C THR A 562 12.14 17.32 -10.02
N ILE A 563 12.70 18.14 -9.14
CA ILE A 563 14.07 17.97 -8.64
C ILE A 563 14.01 17.23 -7.31
N LEU A 564 14.64 16.07 -7.27
CA LEU A 564 14.84 15.30 -6.05
C LEU A 564 16.23 15.52 -5.50
N THR A 565 16.38 15.49 -4.17
CA THR A 565 17.67 15.43 -3.50
C THR A 565 17.79 14.12 -2.73
N PRO A 566 18.99 13.53 -2.60
CA PRO A 566 19.19 12.34 -1.78
C PRO A 566 18.72 12.57 -0.34
N THR A 567 18.10 11.56 0.26
CA THR A 567 17.59 11.68 1.63
C THR A 567 18.73 11.85 2.63
N LYS A 568 18.89 13.03 3.21
CA LYS A 568 19.95 13.38 4.18
C LYS A 568 19.62 12.95 5.62
N GLY A 569 18.36 12.69 5.96
CA GLY A 569 17.92 12.45 7.33
C GLY A 569 18.31 11.08 7.91
N LEU A 570 19.06 11.09 9.04
CA LEU A 570 19.37 9.89 9.83
C LEU A 570 18.45 9.75 11.05
N ALA A 571 17.79 10.84 11.48
CA ALA A 571 17.01 10.87 12.70
C ALA A 571 15.85 9.84 12.67
N PRO A 572 15.66 9.05 13.73
CA PRO A 572 14.53 8.16 13.86
C PRO A 572 13.25 8.99 14.04
N LYS A 573 12.15 8.50 13.49
CA LYS A 573 10.82 9.03 13.81
C LYS A 573 10.35 8.33 15.08
N ILE A 574 10.57 8.93 16.22
CA ILE A 574 10.11 8.42 17.51
C ILE A 574 8.59 8.65 17.57
N PRO A 575 7.78 7.62 17.87
CA PRO A 575 6.35 7.80 18.09
C PRO A 575 6.10 8.74 19.27
N ASN A 576 5.27 9.74 19.08
CA ASN A 576 4.84 10.61 20.17
C ASN A 576 3.90 9.83 21.10
N LYS A 577 4.35 9.54 22.33
CA LYS A 577 3.59 8.81 23.35
C LYS A 577 2.87 9.74 24.34
N LYS A 578 2.47 10.91 23.89
CA LYS A 578 1.66 11.79 24.70
C LYS A 578 0.39 11.05 25.12
N THR A 579 0.14 10.96 26.42
CA THR A 579 -1.09 10.40 26.99
C THR A 579 -2.12 11.48 27.21
N ASP A 580 -3.39 11.11 27.08
CA ASP A 580 -4.52 11.97 27.43
C ASP A 580 -5.72 11.09 27.78
N THR A 581 -6.75 11.67 28.39
CA THR A 581 -7.97 10.94 28.72
C THR A 581 -8.72 10.56 27.45
N LEU A 582 -9.42 9.42 27.47
CA LEU A 582 -10.22 8.96 26.34
C LEU A 582 -11.19 10.04 25.83
N GLN A 583 -11.85 10.76 26.74
CA GLN A 583 -12.75 11.85 26.37
C GLN A 583 -12.01 12.99 25.65
N SER A 584 -10.87 13.43 26.15
CA SER A 584 -10.08 14.48 25.50
C SER A 584 -9.62 14.07 24.08
N ILE A 585 -9.24 12.79 23.91
CA ILE A 585 -8.82 12.27 22.59
C ILE A 585 -10.04 12.21 21.64
N ILE A 586 -11.20 11.78 22.11
CA ILE A 586 -12.46 11.79 21.34
C ILE A 586 -12.79 13.22 20.91
N ASP A 587 -12.69 14.20 21.81
CA ASP A 587 -13.01 15.60 21.50
C ASP A 587 -12.07 16.17 20.42
N LYS A 588 -10.78 15.87 20.49
CA LYS A 588 -9.79 16.25 19.46
C LYS A 588 -10.06 15.60 18.10
N VAL A 589 -10.46 14.32 18.11
CA VAL A 589 -10.83 13.61 16.86
C VAL A 589 -12.10 14.23 16.28
N ASN A 590 -13.11 14.45 17.10
CA ASN A 590 -14.36 15.07 16.67
C ASN A 590 -14.13 16.49 16.12
N GLU A 591 -13.29 17.30 16.76
CA GLU A 591 -12.92 18.65 16.27
C GLU A 591 -12.29 18.58 14.87
N ARG A 592 -11.39 17.63 14.64
CA ARG A 592 -10.73 17.46 13.34
C ARG A 592 -11.70 17.03 12.22
N PHE A 593 -12.69 16.23 12.55
CA PHE A 593 -13.69 15.70 11.61
C PHE A 593 -15.06 16.38 11.78
N ASN A 594 -15.12 17.46 12.55
CA ASN A 594 -16.33 18.27 12.72
C ASN A 594 -16.62 18.97 11.40
N GLY A 595 -17.69 18.53 10.73
CA GLY A 595 -18.26 19.29 9.61
C GLY A 595 -18.79 20.65 10.11
N ASN A 596 -19.70 21.26 9.37
CA ASN A 596 -20.34 22.54 9.75
C ASN A 596 -21.30 22.43 10.97
N PHE A 597 -21.12 21.44 11.85
CA PHE A 597 -21.94 21.27 13.05
C PHE A 597 -21.31 22.00 14.23
N THR A 598 -22.08 22.91 14.82
CA THR A 598 -21.71 23.67 16.02
C THR A 598 -22.34 23.06 17.28
N ASP A 599 -21.88 23.45 18.47
CA ASP A 599 -22.53 23.05 19.74
C ASP A 599 -23.99 23.42 19.79
N SER A 600 -24.40 24.52 19.10
CA SER A 600 -25.79 24.90 18.94
C SER A 600 -26.61 23.87 18.17
N ASP A 601 -26.03 23.23 17.16
CA ASP A 601 -26.70 22.19 16.37
C ASP A 601 -26.99 20.93 17.18
N ARG A 602 -26.13 20.64 18.17
CA ARG A 602 -26.34 19.55 19.13
C ARG A 602 -27.59 19.76 20.00
N VAL A 603 -27.77 20.96 20.48
CA VAL A 603 -28.96 21.32 21.29
C VAL A 603 -30.25 21.15 20.46
N ILE A 604 -30.15 21.44 19.17
CA ILE A 604 -31.27 21.28 18.22
C ILE A 604 -31.60 19.80 18.04
N ILE A 605 -30.59 18.97 17.73
CA ILE A 605 -30.75 17.54 17.49
C ILE A 605 -31.28 16.82 18.74
N GLU A 606 -30.71 17.12 19.92
CA GLU A 606 -31.15 16.57 21.19
C GLU A 606 -32.57 17.00 21.52
N GLY A 607 -32.92 18.26 21.29
CA GLY A 607 -34.27 18.80 21.49
C GLY A 607 -35.31 18.08 20.66
N ILE A 608 -35.04 17.85 19.37
CA ILE A 608 -35.95 17.14 18.47
C ILE A 608 -36.08 15.69 18.91
N TYR A 609 -34.97 15.01 19.28
CA TYR A 609 -34.98 13.62 19.76
C TYR A 609 -35.84 13.45 20.99
N GLN A 610 -35.68 14.34 22.00
CA GLN A 610 -36.44 14.31 23.24
C GLN A 610 -37.93 14.55 23.02
N MET A 611 -38.28 15.48 22.10
CA MET A 611 -39.67 15.73 21.73
C MET A 611 -40.29 14.55 21.01
N PHE A 612 -39.56 13.90 20.10
CA PHE A 612 -40.03 12.70 19.40
C PHE A 612 -40.32 11.59 20.39
N MET A 613 -39.42 11.33 21.36
CA MET A 613 -39.56 10.27 22.36
C MET A 613 -40.70 10.53 23.38
N LYS A 614 -41.09 11.76 23.56
CA LYS A 614 -42.21 12.20 24.41
C LYS A 614 -43.55 12.30 23.67
N ASP A 615 -43.51 12.21 22.34
CA ASP A 615 -44.73 12.37 21.53
C ASP A 615 -45.72 11.24 21.73
N SER A 616 -47.01 11.58 21.63
CA SER A 616 -48.13 10.63 21.81
C SER A 616 -48.12 9.50 20.80
N ASP A 617 -47.54 9.68 19.61
CA ASP A 617 -47.47 8.71 18.54
C ASP A 617 -46.29 7.72 18.70
N VAL A 618 -45.38 7.93 19.66
CA VAL A 618 -44.21 7.04 19.90
C VAL A 618 -44.58 5.55 19.90
N LYS A 619 -45.69 5.17 20.51
CA LYS A 619 -46.15 3.76 20.51
C LYS A 619 -46.46 3.24 19.11
N LYS A 620 -47.01 4.09 18.24
CA LYS A 620 -47.31 3.76 16.84
C LYS A 620 -46.01 3.59 16.04
N PHE A 621 -45.06 4.47 16.27
CA PHE A 621 -43.74 4.38 15.65
C PHE A 621 -42.92 3.19 16.13
N LYS A 622 -43.02 2.81 17.43
CA LYS A 622 -42.41 1.56 17.94
C LYS A 622 -42.97 0.33 17.20
N LYS A 623 -44.31 0.23 17.06
CA LYS A 623 -44.91 -0.88 16.33
C LYS A 623 -44.45 -0.89 14.86
N TYR A 624 -44.48 0.26 14.20
CA TYR A 624 -44.09 0.36 12.80
C TYR A 624 -42.61 0.01 12.56
N ALA A 625 -41.68 0.48 13.43
CA ALA A 625 -40.29 0.12 13.38
C ALA A 625 -39.99 -1.36 13.63
N LYS A 626 -40.82 -2.05 14.43
CA LYS A 626 -40.73 -3.52 14.66
C LYS A 626 -41.16 -4.32 13.43
N ASP A 627 -42.16 -3.83 12.71
CA ASP A 627 -42.83 -4.57 11.64
C ASP A 627 -42.23 -4.26 10.23
N ASN A 628 -41.40 -3.22 10.08
CA ASN A 628 -40.87 -2.74 8.79
C ASN A 628 -39.37 -2.53 8.82
N SER A 629 -38.75 -2.42 7.62
CA SER A 629 -37.34 -2.11 7.46
C SER A 629 -37.03 -0.64 7.78
N THR A 630 -35.72 -0.33 7.94
CA THR A 630 -35.26 1.04 8.17
C THR A 630 -35.64 1.97 7.02
N GLU A 631 -35.54 1.49 5.79
CA GLU A 631 -35.87 2.25 4.58
C GLU A 631 -37.35 2.64 4.54
N MET A 632 -38.25 1.70 4.85
CA MET A 632 -39.68 1.98 4.93
C MET A 632 -40.02 2.96 6.08
N PHE A 633 -39.31 2.89 7.20
CA PHE A 633 -39.49 3.82 8.31
C PHE A 633 -39.06 5.24 7.90
N VAL A 634 -37.89 5.37 7.26
CA VAL A 634 -37.32 6.65 6.82
C VAL A 634 -38.16 7.31 5.72
N GLN A 635 -38.69 6.53 4.77
CA GLN A 635 -39.37 7.08 3.58
C GLN A 635 -40.88 7.32 3.75
N SER A 636 -41.50 6.72 4.74
CA SER A 636 -42.98 6.77 4.82
C SER A 636 -43.52 7.64 5.94
N LEU A 637 -43.31 7.27 7.19
CA LEU A 637 -43.94 7.92 8.35
C LEU A 637 -43.06 8.98 9.03
N PHE A 638 -41.74 8.77 8.96
CA PHE A 638 -40.80 9.61 9.68
C PHE A 638 -40.69 11.05 9.13
N PRO A 639 -40.66 11.30 7.81
CA PRO A 639 -40.49 12.66 7.29
C PRO A 639 -41.60 13.62 7.73
N ASP A 640 -42.85 13.23 7.66
CA ASP A 640 -43.98 14.05 8.06
C ASP A 640 -43.96 14.35 9.56
N LYS A 641 -43.70 13.31 10.36
CA LYS A 641 -43.62 13.50 11.81
C LYS A 641 -42.40 14.31 12.25
N PHE A 642 -41.26 14.13 11.57
CA PHE A 642 -40.08 14.93 11.80
C PHE A 642 -40.35 16.42 11.53
N LYS A 643 -41.02 16.71 10.41
CA LYS A 643 -41.46 18.08 10.07
C LYS A 643 -42.38 18.71 11.11
N ASP A 644 -43.33 17.93 11.61
CA ASP A 644 -44.26 18.41 12.66
C ASP A 644 -43.50 18.72 13.95
N ILE A 645 -42.60 17.85 14.39
CA ILE A 645 -41.82 18.02 15.62
C ILE A 645 -40.85 19.21 15.46
N VAL A 646 -40.16 19.34 14.33
CA VAL A 646 -39.26 20.47 14.06
C VAL A 646 -40.04 21.77 14.07
N THR A 647 -41.24 21.79 13.48
CA THR A 647 -42.11 22.97 13.50
C THR A 647 -42.52 23.34 14.93
N GLN A 648 -42.81 22.34 15.76
CA GLN A 648 -43.16 22.55 17.15
C GLN A 648 -41.98 23.03 17.99
N CYS A 649 -40.78 22.45 17.79
CA CYS A 649 -39.54 22.92 18.40
C CYS A 649 -39.24 24.39 18.03
N PHE A 650 -39.49 24.79 16.79
CA PHE A 650 -39.31 26.17 16.32
C PHE A 650 -40.27 27.13 17.00
N LEU A 651 -41.53 26.74 17.20
CA LEU A 651 -42.54 27.56 17.90
C LEU A 651 -42.18 27.74 19.38
N ASP A 652 -41.55 26.73 20.00
CA ASP A 652 -41.18 26.78 21.42
C ASP A 652 -39.82 27.50 21.66
N ASN A 653 -38.90 27.53 20.66
CA ASN A 653 -37.56 28.11 20.82
C ASN A 653 -36.98 28.66 19.50
N ASN A 654 -37.46 29.83 19.12
CA ASN A 654 -37.38 30.47 17.78
C ASN A 654 -35.96 30.65 17.24
N ASP A 655 -34.98 31.05 18.05
CA ASP A 655 -33.65 31.44 17.56
C ASP A 655 -32.73 30.24 17.26
N SER A 656 -32.82 29.18 18.04
CA SER A 656 -31.97 28.01 17.91
C SER A 656 -32.35 27.12 16.72
N PHE A 657 -33.67 27.08 16.37
CA PHE A 657 -34.18 26.22 15.29
C PHE A 657 -34.30 26.94 13.92
N ALA A 658 -34.05 28.24 13.86
CA ALA A 658 -34.14 29.03 12.63
C ALA A 658 -33.18 28.50 11.53
N LYS A 659 -32.03 27.92 11.91
CA LYS A 659 -31.05 27.34 10.99
C LYS A 659 -31.62 26.15 10.22
N LEU A 660 -32.45 25.32 10.85
CA LEU A 660 -33.11 24.18 10.19
C LEU A 660 -34.03 24.58 9.05
N PHE A 661 -34.69 25.73 9.17
CA PHE A 661 -35.60 26.24 8.14
C PHE A 661 -34.91 27.06 7.06
N ASN A 662 -33.76 27.64 7.39
CA ASN A 662 -33.01 28.52 6.49
C ASN A 662 -31.93 27.75 5.67
N ASP A 663 -31.59 26.52 6.06
CA ASP A 663 -30.60 25.68 5.42
C ASP A 663 -31.20 24.30 5.07
N PRO A 664 -31.71 24.13 3.83
CA PRO A 664 -32.31 22.86 3.39
C PRO A 664 -31.36 21.66 3.48
N ASP A 665 -30.07 21.89 3.25
CA ASP A 665 -29.06 20.81 3.35
C ASP A 665 -28.85 20.39 4.80
N PHE A 666 -28.85 21.33 5.71
CA PHE A 666 -28.80 21.06 7.15
C PHE A 666 -30.06 20.33 7.62
N TYR A 667 -31.25 20.76 7.17
CA TYR A 667 -32.52 20.10 7.49
C TYR A 667 -32.54 18.63 7.08
N ASN A 668 -32.16 18.33 5.83
CA ASN A 668 -32.12 16.97 5.29
C ASN A 668 -31.12 16.08 6.06
N LYS A 669 -29.94 16.61 6.37
CA LYS A 669 -28.91 15.89 7.13
C LYS A 669 -29.35 15.54 8.55
N VAL A 670 -30.01 16.47 9.24
CA VAL A 670 -30.57 16.22 10.58
C VAL A 670 -31.71 15.20 10.51
N GLN A 671 -32.56 15.28 9.51
CA GLN A 671 -33.66 14.34 9.29
C GLN A 671 -33.14 12.91 9.08
N GLU A 672 -32.19 12.72 8.17
CA GLU A 672 -31.61 11.40 7.86
C GLU A 672 -30.86 10.78 9.06
N SER A 673 -30.00 11.56 9.72
CA SER A 673 -29.27 11.15 10.90
C SER A 673 -30.20 10.68 12.02
N MET A 674 -31.28 11.43 12.25
CA MET A 674 -32.23 11.15 13.31
C MET A 674 -33.13 9.97 13.03
N ALA A 675 -33.49 9.76 11.75
CA ALA A 675 -34.32 8.62 11.35
C ALA A 675 -33.66 7.28 11.72
N ALA A 676 -32.36 7.14 11.42
CA ALA A 676 -31.60 5.92 11.73
C ALA A 676 -31.45 5.67 13.24
N GLU A 677 -31.25 6.72 14.04
CA GLU A 677 -31.15 6.62 15.49
C GLU A 677 -32.47 6.26 16.15
N LEU A 678 -33.54 6.97 15.78
CA LEU A 678 -34.87 6.71 16.31
C LEU A 678 -35.38 5.31 15.96
N TYR A 679 -35.14 4.83 14.73
CA TYR A 679 -35.49 3.47 14.35
C TYR A 679 -34.85 2.43 15.27
N LYS A 680 -33.55 2.57 15.55
CA LYS A 680 -32.81 1.69 16.48
C LYS A 680 -33.32 1.81 17.90
N ALA A 681 -33.57 3.03 18.39
CA ALA A 681 -34.07 3.27 19.74
C ALA A 681 -35.48 2.69 19.95
N LEU A 682 -36.36 2.80 18.94
CA LEU A 682 -37.74 2.32 18.99
C LEU A 682 -37.83 0.78 18.95
N ARG A 683 -36.80 0.07 18.49
CA ARG A 683 -36.72 -1.40 18.46
C ARG A 683 -36.08 -2.03 19.68
N LYS A 684 -35.42 -1.26 20.54
CA LYS A 684 -34.65 -1.77 21.69
C LYS A 684 -35.53 -2.23 22.89
N ASP A 685 -36.83 -1.93 22.92
CA ASP A 685 -37.80 -2.37 23.94
C ASP A 685 -38.89 -3.27 23.29
#